data_d62e445951b01aa598b574098b2e25b8
#
_entry.id   d62e445951b01aa598b574098b2e25b8
#
_cell.length_a   1.000
_cell.length_b   1.000
_cell.length_c   1.000
_cell.angle_alpha   90.00
_cell.angle_beta   90.00
_cell.angle_gamma   90.00
#
_symmetry.space_group_name_H-M   'P 1'
#
loop_
_entity.id
_entity.type
_entity.pdbx_description
1 polymer ?
#
loop_
_entity_poly.entity_id
_entity_poly.type
_entity_poly.pdbx_seq_one_letter_code
_entity_poly.pdbx_strand_id
1 'polypeptide(L)'
;MKDKLITLEEIKEAYKKLKTHVYNDSFNLRLRTKLADFEYDKDIELLFEGLLYDINNDNIDKYLSKISTYILPKKVPSKKLGNTNIVRNDVCGFFDDIDLTEEDYNFYIDAPIEIYLIDVLWMMKEGFLLIDSQIKNDCYGNSLVFETNGDSYGIKHGHYLFERYFDKYQKWRDNGIKIAREQTQHKNDVLLVCLDIQRFYPTSLIDFSKIQETLQSRNSDLFLTGILERIYVSYQNVLDEVNRRKSKFPQLPIGLLSAGIIANWYLSDFDKEIKERFNPIYYGRYVDDIFMVLGNVKPNKNEDWFDEKFLYEEGSPLIPEKVIDNNNEENKRYKLRSHSNLYINSQKLKLFYFAPNHSLAILDNFQKRLDENSSAFWFLPEDDANETLNSIGFDIIYDDTINKFREISGIKNSKYGVSVFLTKQIKKEIICRDNANTSLKEDLFKYFTGNRLIDMYSLWEKVFTYFVVTNDTDAIRKFENSICKQIDLIKIKDCNTNTQLIRNSLQKHCTYCKNMAMALNYDMIDDIELMDLPCKLRSTYLIRQHYTPFPVIIYTDSKINNIISSDIYNELLTSDNINLTIIQVAPYINPRKIHAHEICLINLFNYIKNFSDTHSSFDSGKLIDELITYDLCSDINLSQCKGVKLENNDKQEVDIPKTTCKSDEFGNAKQQIKVALSNIKISNNDLISAIKGAPILNSAKRERHFHLINLSTEEKVDCLLLPEVSLPKELLVTYAEHSRRKQQLIIAGIEHIVSYNKCFNFSVVFLPYIHKGNKEVFILPRLKNHYSPDETREILKYRKQVPTLSPSIYHLINWQGVQFTVFNCYELADVLHRSLFKSKIDIMFAIEYNKDTCYYSNIVEATCRDLHCYFIQANTSDYGDSRLSMPKRSVEMTPVKIKGGDNDTIITFTVDIKSLRDFQRQSTLFQNKEDFKNTPPGFDHDFVSQRDSR
;
A
#
# COMPACT_ATOMS: atom_id res chain seq x y z
N MET A 1 20.96 29.65 -31.82
CA MET A 1 20.19 28.42 -31.73
C MET A 1 19.05 28.73 -30.76
N LYS A 2 17.77 28.61 -31.14
CA LYS A 2 16.68 28.68 -30.17
C LYS A 2 16.95 27.57 -29.14
N ASP A 3 17.06 27.92 -27.89
CA ASP A 3 17.14 26.93 -26.83
C ASP A 3 15.99 25.93 -27.02
N LYS A 4 16.31 24.63 -27.01
CA LYS A 4 15.30 23.58 -27.14
C LYS A 4 14.35 23.72 -25.99
N LEU A 5 13.08 24.05 -26.26
CA LEU A 5 12.04 24.26 -25.24
C LEU A 5 11.79 23.01 -24.38
N ILE A 6 11.91 21.83 -24.99
CA ILE A 6 11.74 20.53 -24.32
C ILE A 6 12.92 19.61 -24.68
N THR A 7 13.33 18.75 -23.75
CA THR A 7 14.42 17.77 -23.90
C THR A 7 13.88 16.34 -23.91
N LEU A 8 14.65 15.39 -24.44
CA LEU A 8 14.30 13.97 -24.44
C LEU A 8 14.21 13.40 -23.01
N GLU A 9 15.09 13.85 -22.11
CA GLU A 9 15.09 13.41 -20.71
C GLU A 9 13.82 13.87 -19.96
N GLU A 10 13.30 15.05 -20.28
CA GLU A 10 12.03 15.53 -19.71
C GLU A 10 10.84 14.69 -20.20
N ILE A 11 10.84 14.23 -21.46
CA ILE A 11 9.81 13.30 -21.96
C ILE A 11 9.91 11.94 -21.26
N LYS A 12 11.12 11.40 -21.06
CA LYS A 12 11.34 10.16 -20.33
C LYS A 12 10.85 10.27 -18.88
N GLU A 13 11.12 11.38 -18.24
CA GLU A 13 10.65 11.64 -16.88
C GLU A 13 9.11 11.80 -16.83
N ALA A 14 8.51 12.50 -17.78
CA ALA A 14 7.06 12.61 -17.89
C ALA A 14 6.40 11.24 -18.12
N TYR A 15 6.99 10.41 -18.99
CA TYR A 15 6.52 9.06 -19.24
C TYR A 15 6.56 8.17 -17.98
N LYS A 16 7.67 8.22 -17.26
CA LYS A 16 7.84 7.51 -15.98
C LYS A 16 6.76 7.89 -14.96
N LYS A 17 6.48 9.20 -14.82
CA LYS A 17 5.43 9.71 -13.93
C LYS A 17 4.03 9.29 -14.39
N LEU A 18 3.74 9.40 -15.69
CA LEU A 18 2.48 8.97 -16.29
C LEU A 18 2.26 7.47 -16.06
N LYS A 19 3.25 6.64 -16.36
CA LYS A 19 3.17 5.19 -16.21
C LYS A 19 2.92 4.78 -14.77
N THR A 20 3.60 5.42 -13.82
CA THR A 20 3.39 5.20 -12.39
C THR A 20 1.98 5.63 -11.95
N HIS A 21 1.49 6.75 -12.43
CA HIS A 21 0.12 7.20 -12.15
C HIS A 21 -0.90 6.18 -12.67
N VAL A 22 -0.80 5.80 -13.94
CA VAL A 22 -1.69 4.82 -14.60
C VAL A 22 -1.66 3.45 -13.91
N TYR A 23 -0.49 3.01 -13.47
CA TYR A 23 -0.35 1.75 -12.73
C TYR A 23 -1.08 1.78 -11.37
N ASN A 24 -1.02 2.91 -10.67
CA ASN A 24 -1.69 3.06 -9.36
C ASN A 24 -3.18 3.39 -9.48
N ASP A 25 -3.64 3.91 -10.62
CA ASP A 25 -5.05 4.19 -10.86
C ASP A 25 -5.83 2.88 -11.10
N SER A 26 -6.73 2.56 -10.17
CA SER A 26 -7.58 1.38 -10.24
C SER A 26 -8.86 1.58 -11.06
N PHE A 27 -9.18 2.80 -11.45
CA PHE A 27 -10.44 3.14 -12.11
C PHE A 27 -10.28 3.26 -13.63
N ASN A 28 -9.19 3.86 -14.11
CA ASN A 28 -8.99 4.12 -15.54
C ASN A 28 -8.26 2.96 -16.25
N LEU A 29 -8.90 1.80 -16.32
CA LEU A 29 -8.36 0.63 -17.02
C LEU A 29 -8.17 0.88 -18.53
N ARG A 30 -8.94 1.81 -19.11
CA ARG A 30 -8.83 2.19 -20.53
C ARG A 30 -7.48 2.85 -20.81
N LEU A 31 -7.06 3.82 -19.99
CA LEU A 31 -5.76 4.47 -20.15
C LEU A 31 -4.60 3.47 -19.95
N ARG A 32 -4.76 2.54 -19.00
CA ARG A 32 -3.78 1.46 -18.76
C ARG A 32 -3.61 0.57 -19.99
N THR A 33 -4.71 0.18 -20.62
CA THR A 33 -4.67 -0.59 -21.88
C THR A 33 -4.00 0.18 -23.01
N LYS A 34 -4.34 1.46 -23.18
CA LYS A 34 -3.71 2.32 -24.20
C LYS A 34 -2.20 2.45 -23.98
N LEU A 35 -1.77 2.57 -22.73
CA LEU A 35 -0.36 2.66 -22.40
C LEU A 35 0.39 1.36 -22.71
N ALA A 36 -0.26 0.20 -22.45
CA ALA A 36 0.27 -1.09 -22.85
C ALA A 36 0.42 -1.20 -24.40
N ASP A 37 -0.59 -0.78 -25.14
CA ASP A 37 -0.54 -0.72 -26.63
C ASP A 37 0.51 0.26 -27.16
N PHE A 38 0.75 1.37 -26.46
CA PHE A 38 1.72 2.38 -26.85
C PHE A 38 3.15 1.87 -26.76
N GLU A 39 3.47 1.07 -25.72
CA GLU A 39 4.82 0.59 -25.43
C GLU A 39 5.14 -0.76 -26.08
N TYR A 40 4.12 -1.65 -26.20
CA TYR A 40 4.33 -3.03 -26.60
C TYR A 40 4.96 -3.17 -27.99
N ASP A 41 6.06 -3.93 -28.08
CA ASP A 41 6.78 -4.29 -29.31
C ASP A 41 7.18 -3.07 -30.18
N LYS A 42 7.44 -1.94 -29.53
CA LYS A 42 7.87 -0.71 -30.20
C LYS A 42 9.17 -0.19 -29.62
N ASP A 43 9.94 0.51 -30.45
CA ASP A 43 11.06 1.30 -29.99
C ASP A 43 10.54 2.58 -29.33
N ILE A 44 10.48 2.56 -28.01
CA ILE A 44 9.94 3.66 -27.22
C ILE A 44 10.80 4.91 -27.30
N GLU A 45 12.10 4.79 -27.54
CA GLU A 45 13.02 5.92 -27.73
C GLU A 45 12.66 6.68 -29.01
N LEU A 46 12.40 5.98 -30.11
CA LEU A 46 11.93 6.59 -31.35
C LEU A 46 10.58 7.28 -31.20
N LEU A 47 9.67 6.72 -30.38
CA LEU A 47 8.39 7.37 -30.08
C LEU A 47 8.60 8.70 -29.34
N PHE A 48 9.53 8.73 -28.39
CA PHE A 48 9.87 9.94 -27.63
C PHE A 48 10.55 10.99 -28.51
N GLU A 49 11.49 10.59 -29.39
CA GLU A 49 12.12 11.49 -30.37
C GLU A 49 11.08 12.07 -31.31
N GLY A 50 10.14 11.24 -31.79
CA GLY A 50 9.05 11.69 -32.65
C GLY A 50 8.15 12.72 -31.94
N LEU A 51 7.76 12.47 -30.69
CA LEU A 51 6.97 13.40 -29.89
C LEU A 51 7.74 14.70 -29.62
N LEU A 52 9.04 14.59 -29.29
CA LEU A 52 9.91 15.75 -29.10
C LEU A 52 9.95 16.65 -30.33
N TYR A 53 10.12 16.05 -31.52
CA TYR A 53 10.08 16.76 -32.77
C TYR A 53 8.74 17.47 -33.00
N ASP A 54 7.62 16.75 -32.77
CA ASP A 54 6.27 17.31 -32.98
C ASP A 54 5.96 18.46 -32.03
N ILE A 55 6.32 18.35 -30.74
CA ILE A 55 6.11 19.43 -29.76
C ILE A 55 6.94 20.67 -30.16
N ASN A 56 8.24 20.51 -30.42
CA ASN A 56 9.13 21.65 -30.71
C ASN A 56 8.84 22.32 -32.08
N ASN A 57 8.11 21.67 -32.99
CA ASN A 57 7.68 22.20 -34.26
C ASN A 57 6.18 22.52 -34.35
N ASP A 58 5.46 22.45 -33.24
CA ASP A 58 4.00 22.69 -33.14
C ASP A 58 3.14 21.78 -34.04
N ASN A 59 3.60 20.52 -34.26
CA ASN A 59 2.91 19.54 -35.12
C ASN A 59 1.93 18.66 -34.34
N ILE A 60 1.19 19.23 -33.40
CA ILE A 60 0.34 18.45 -32.46
C ILE A 60 -1.08 18.17 -32.97
N ASP A 61 -1.53 18.81 -34.07
CA ASP A 61 -2.90 18.67 -34.59
C ASP A 61 -3.28 17.23 -34.94
N LYS A 62 -2.30 16.42 -35.35
CA LYS A 62 -2.52 14.98 -35.58
C LYS A 62 -2.91 14.18 -34.33
N TYR A 63 -2.57 14.68 -33.14
CA TYR A 63 -2.97 14.10 -31.88
C TYR A 63 -4.29 14.69 -31.39
N LEU A 64 -4.51 16.00 -31.56
CA LEU A 64 -5.75 16.70 -31.22
C LEU A 64 -6.96 16.12 -31.93
N SER A 65 -6.81 15.81 -33.24
CA SER A 65 -7.88 15.19 -34.05
C SER A 65 -8.33 13.79 -33.58
N LYS A 66 -7.54 13.12 -32.73
CA LYS A 66 -7.86 11.81 -32.19
C LYS A 66 -8.54 11.87 -30.81
N ILE A 67 -8.76 13.08 -30.27
CA ILE A 67 -9.46 13.26 -29.00
C ILE A 67 -10.93 12.87 -29.22
N SER A 68 -11.43 12.05 -28.31
CA SER A 68 -12.82 11.60 -28.28
C SER A 68 -13.32 11.54 -26.84
N THR A 69 -14.55 11.08 -26.63
CA THR A 69 -15.14 10.94 -25.29
C THR A 69 -15.78 9.59 -25.09
N TYR A 70 -15.88 9.17 -23.83
CA TYR A 70 -16.66 8.01 -23.41
C TYR A 70 -17.45 8.33 -22.15
N ILE A 71 -18.48 7.54 -21.86
CA ILE A 71 -19.41 7.77 -20.76
C ILE A 71 -19.38 6.58 -19.81
N LEU A 72 -19.32 6.87 -18.50
CA LEU A 72 -19.52 5.87 -17.46
C LEU A 72 -20.56 6.35 -16.45
N PRO A 73 -21.35 5.43 -15.84
CA PRO A 73 -22.33 5.80 -14.84
C PRO A 73 -21.63 6.30 -13.57
N LYS A 74 -22.12 7.39 -13.01
CA LYS A 74 -21.74 7.89 -11.69
C LYS A 74 -22.58 7.21 -10.62
N LYS A 75 -23.89 7.02 -10.91
CA LYS A 75 -24.87 6.46 -10.01
C LYS A 75 -25.96 5.78 -10.85
N VAL A 76 -26.43 4.62 -10.42
CA VAL A 76 -27.62 4.00 -10.97
C VAL A 76 -28.79 4.35 -10.06
N PRO A 77 -29.80 5.12 -10.54
CA PRO A 77 -30.93 5.52 -9.71
C PRO A 77 -31.72 4.28 -9.28
N SER A 78 -32.01 4.17 -7.99
CA SER A 78 -32.98 3.22 -7.48
C SER A 78 -34.38 3.77 -7.67
N LYS A 79 -35.28 3.04 -8.35
CA LYS A 79 -36.71 3.41 -8.40
C LYS A 79 -37.24 3.47 -6.96
N LYS A 80 -37.62 4.64 -6.48
CA LYS A 80 -38.41 4.79 -5.27
C LYS A 80 -39.78 4.17 -5.55
N LEU A 81 -40.04 2.96 -5.09
CA LEU A 81 -41.36 2.36 -4.99
C LEU A 81 -42.11 3.16 -3.93
N GLY A 82 -42.96 4.11 -4.33
CA GLY A 82 -43.86 4.94 -3.52
C GLY A 82 -43.65 4.98 -2.00
N ASN A 83 -44.39 5.80 -1.29
CA ASN A 83 -44.37 5.85 0.19
C ASN A 83 -44.90 4.50 0.78
N THR A 84 -44.05 3.49 0.77
CA THR A 84 -44.38 2.19 1.36
C THR A 84 -43.48 1.98 2.58
N ASN A 85 -44.08 1.65 3.71
CA ASN A 85 -43.41 1.21 4.93
C ASN A 85 -42.68 -0.15 4.73
N ILE A 86 -42.31 -0.48 3.49
CA ILE A 86 -41.69 -1.77 3.14
C ILE A 86 -40.19 -1.51 2.88
N VAL A 87 -39.33 -2.01 3.76
CA VAL A 87 -37.88 -2.10 3.54
C VAL A 87 -37.62 -3.40 2.78
N ARG A 88 -37.03 -3.29 1.56
CA ARG A 88 -36.82 -4.42 0.66
C ARG A 88 -35.33 -4.63 0.41
N ASN A 89 -34.88 -5.88 0.43
CA ASN A 89 -33.51 -6.26 0.08
C ASN A 89 -33.30 -6.44 -1.44
N ASP A 90 -34.38 -6.53 -2.22
CA ASP A 90 -34.36 -6.72 -3.68
C ASP A 90 -34.40 -5.40 -4.48
N VAL A 91 -34.39 -4.24 -3.81
CA VAL A 91 -34.50 -2.90 -4.43
C VAL A 91 -33.47 -2.64 -5.53
N CYS A 92 -32.34 -3.34 -5.50
CA CYS A 92 -31.27 -3.24 -6.50
C CYS A 92 -31.17 -4.48 -7.40
N GLY A 93 -32.12 -5.39 -7.36
CA GLY A 93 -32.07 -6.69 -8.04
C GLY A 93 -33.00 -6.86 -9.24
N PHE A 94 -33.74 -5.82 -9.63
CA PHE A 94 -34.66 -5.90 -10.75
C PHE A 94 -33.93 -5.84 -12.10
N PHE A 95 -34.34 -6.68 -13.04
CA PHE A 95 -33.95 -6.62 -14.45
C PHE A 95 -34.88 -5.65 -15.22
N ASP A 96 -35.08 -4.45 -14.67
CA ASP A 96 -35.84 -3.41 -15.31
C ASP A 96 -34.94 -2.52 -16.16
N ASP A 97 -35.53 -1.83 -17.14
CA ASP A 97 -34.86 -0.76 -17.87
C ASP A 97 -34.18 0.23 -16.88
N ILE A 98 -32.92 0.49 -17.13
CA ILE A 98 -32.13 1.48 -16.35
C ILE A 98 -32.22 2.82 -17.05
N ASP A 99 -33.12 3.67 -16.54
CA ASP A 99 -33.29 5.04 -17.06
C ASP A 99 -32.32 5.99 -16.38
N LEU A 100 -31.35 6.50 -17.13
CA LEU A 100 -30.36 7.48 -16.66
C LEU A 100 -30.70 8.88 -17.12
N THR A 101 -30.41 9.86 -16.26
CA THR A 101 -30.46 11.30 -16.57
C THR A 101 -29.07 11.88 -16.75
N GLU A 102 -28.92 13.13 -17.17
CA GLU A 102 -27.60 13.79 -17.31
C GLU A 102 -26.81 13.87 -15.98
N GLU A 103 -27.46 13.71 -14.83
CA GLU A 103 -26.82 13.74 -13.51
C GLU A 103 -26.23 12.41 -13.10
N ASP A 104 -26.63 11.31 -13.78
CA ASP A 104 -26.30 9.94 -13.39
C ASP A 104 -25.02 9.41 -14.05
N TYR A 105 -24.42 10.16 -15.00
CA TYR A 105 -23.21 9.75 -15.70
C TYR A 105 -22.23 10.92 -15.91
N ASN A 106 -20.98 10.57 -16.19
CA ASN A 106 -19.92 11.53 -16.50
C ASN A 106 -19.30 11.24 -17.87
N PHE A 107 -18.90 12.33 -18.55
CA PHE A 107 -18.06 12.25 -19.74
C PHE A 107 -16.59 12.24 -19.34
N TYR A 108 -15.81 11.36 -19.96
CA TYR A 108 -14.38 11.23 -19.77
C TYR A 108 -13.66 11.50 -21.09
N ILE A 109 -12.52 12.14 -21.03
CA ILE A 109 -11.67 12.31 -22.21
C ILE A 109 -11.04 10.95 -22.59
N ASP A 110 -11.00 10.71 -23.89
CA ASP A 110 -10.28 9.58 -24.51
C ASP A 110 -9.32 10.13 -25.57
N ALA A 111 -8.03 10.18 -25.24
CA ALA A 111 -6.97 10.76 -26.03
C ALA A 111 -5.83 9.76 -26.30
N PRO A 112 -4.97 9.97 -27.30
CA PRO A 112 -3.74 9.22 -27.47
C PRO A 112 -2.73 9.51 -26.34
N ILE A 113 -1.77 8.60 -26.09
CA ILE A 113 -0.81 8.70 -24.98
C ILE A 113 0.05 9.96 -25.06
N GLU A 114 0.35 10.42 -26.26
CA GLU A 114 1.11 11.65 -26.50
C GLU A 114 0.44 12.89 -25.86
N ILE A 115 -0.89 12.96 -25.89
CA ILE A 115 -1.64 14.03 -25.22
C ILE A 115 -1.45 13.96 -23.68
N TYR A 116 -1.49 12.78 -23.08
CA TYR A 116 -1.22 12.63 -21.64
C TYR A 116 0.24 12.95 -21.29
N LEU A 117 1.18 12.68 -22.19
CA LEU A 117 2.59 13.06 -21.98
C LEU A 117 2.77 14.58 -22.01
N ILE A 118 2.12 15.27 -22.96
CA ILE A 118 2.11 16.74 -23.02
C ILE A 118 1.47 17.32 -21.75
N ASP A 119 0.38 16.73 -21.28
CA ASP A 119 -0.31 17.10 -20.05
C ASP A 119 0.62 17.02 -18.80
N VAL A 120 1.38 15.92 -18.68
CA VAL A 120 2.38 15.76 -17.60
C VAL A 120 3.55 16.74 -17.77
N LEU A 121 4.06 16.93 -18.99
CA LEU A 121 5.13 17.89 -19.28
C LEU A 121 4.71 19.30 -18.88
N TRP A 122 3.48 19.71 -19.20
CA TRP A 122 2.95 21.01 -18.77
C TRP A 122 2.98 21.15 -17.25
N MET A 123 2.53 20.12 -16.52
CA MET A 123 2.56 20.16 -15.05
C MET A 123 3.98 20.26 -14.50
N MET A 124 4.97 19.59 -15.15
CA MET A 124 6.36 19.61 -14.72
C MET A 124 7.09 20.94 -15.01
N LYS A 125 6.68 21.68 -16.07
CA LYS A 125 7.39 22.87 -16.55
C LYS A 125 6.70 24.17 -16.19
N GLU A 126 5.37 24.23 -16.26
CA GLU A 126 4.58 25.45 -16.14
C GLU A 126 3.47 25.33 -15.08
N GLY A 127 2.70 24.25 -15.11
CA GLY A 127 1.49 24.08 -14.29
C GLY A 127 1.75 24.07 -12.78
N PHE A 128 2.91 23.57 -12.33
CA PHE A 128 3.27 23.59 -10.90
C PHE A 128 3.37 25.01 -10.33
N LEU A 129 3.65 25.99 -11.19
CA LEU A 129 3.70 27.40 -10.79
C LEU A 129 2.31 27.96 -10.43
N LEU A 130 1.20 27.33 -10.82
CA LEU A 130 -0.14 27.72 -10.36
C LEU A 130 -0.34 27.45 -8.85
N ILE A 131 0.47 26.58 -8.25
CA ILE A 131 0.34 26.18 -6.86
C ILE A 131 1.21 27.06 -5.97
N ASP A 132 0.56 28.04 -5.32
CA ASP A 132 1.20 28.90 -4.33
C ASP A 132 1.17 28.28 -2.90
N SER A 133 1.69 29.03 -1.93
CA SER A 133 1.73 28.61 -0.54
C SER A 133 0.32 28.43 0.08
N GLN A 134 -0.66 29.23 -0.37
CA GLN A 134 -2.04 29.13 0.11
C GLN A 134 -2.68 27.83 -0.39
N ILE A 135 -2.66 27.59 -1.69
CA ILE A 135 -3.20 26.37 -2.29
C ILE A 135 -2.53 25.13 -1.68
N LYS A 136 -1.20 25.17 -1.48
CA LYS A 136 -0.45 24.05 -0.88
C LYS A 136 -0.89 23.73 0.55
N ASN A 137 -1.27 24.74 1.33
CA ASN A 137 -1.73 24.58 2.71
C ASN A 137 -3.21 24.17 2.81
N ASP A 138 -4.04 24.69 1.94
CA ASP A 138 -5.50 24.54 1.99
C ASP A 138 -6.00 23.32 1.22
N CYS A 139 -5.29 22.92 0.14
CA CYS A 139 -5.71 21.84 -0.78
C CYS A 139 -4.95 20.56 -0.54
N TYR A 140 -5.66 19.50 -0.20
CA TYR A 140 -5.12 18.18 0.04
C TYR A 140 -5.26 17.25 -1.18
N GLY A 141 -6.29 17.43 -2.01
CA GLY A 141 -6.49 16.65 -3.23
C GLY A 141 -5.55 17.07 -4.35
N ASN A 142 -5.09 16.12 -5.16
CA ASN A 142 -4.19 16.36 -6.30
C ASN A 142 -2.94 17.18 -5.95
N SER A 143 -2.36 16.96 -4.76
CA SER A 143 -1.14 17.65 -4.31
C SER A 143 0.08 17.14 -5.05
N LEU A 144 0.83 18.03 -5.72
CA LEU A 144 2.09 17.71 -6.40
C LEU A 144 3.21 17.40 -5.40
N VAL A 145 4.14 16.52 -5.82
CA VAL A 145 5.36 16.23 -5.04
C VAL A 145 6.46 17.21 -5.46
N PHE A 146 6.86 18.06 -4.53
CA PHE A 146 7.88 19.09 -4.76
C PHE A 146 9.24 18.70 -4.18
N GLU A 147 10.31 19.26 -4.75
CA GLU A 147 11.65 19.28 -4.17
C GLU A 147 12.27 20.67 -4.26
N THR A 148 13.16 20.95 -3.31
CA THR A 148 13.99 22.16 -3.29
C THR A 148 15.45 21.76 -3.47
N ASN A 149 16.06 22.16 -4.57
CA ASN A 149 17.47 21.95 -4.86
C ASN A 149 18.19 23.31 -4.84
N GLY A 150 18.78 23.68 -3.69
CA GLY A 150 19.34 25.03 -3.48
C GLY A 150 18.23 26.09 -3.58
N ASP A 151 18.38 27.05 -4.48
CA ASP A 151 17.40 28.11 -4.75
C ASP A 151 16.30 27.70 -5.74
N SER A 152 16.38 26.52 -6.36
CA SER A 152 15.40 26.04 -7.34
C SER A 152 14.29 25.24 -6.66
N TYR A 153 13.04 25.59 -6.94
CA TYR A 153 11.82 24.92 -6.52
C TYR A 153 11.12 24.30 -7.72
N GLY A 154 10.84 23.03 -7.68
CA GLY A 154 10.23 22.32 -8.82
C GLY A 154 9.58 20.99 -8.43
N ILE A 155 9.09 20.28 -9.45
CA ILE A 155 8.53 18.94 -9.27
C ILE A 155 9.67 17.95 -8.98
N LYS A 156 9.50 17.14 -7.93
CA LYS A 156 10.49 16.14 -7.53
C LYS A 156 10.76 15.13 -8.65
N HIS A 157 12.05 14.87 -8.90
CA HIS A 157 12.45 13.78 -9.79
C HIS A 157 12.00 12.42 -9.25
N GLY A 158 11.63 11.47 -10.14
CA GLY A 158 11.26 10.13 -9.78
C GLY A 158 9.86 9.72 -10.26
N HIS A 159 9.35 8.65 -9.69
CA HIS A 159 8.11 8.01 -10.14
C HIS A 159 6.82 8.80 -9.87
N TYR A 160 6.77 9.55 -8.78
CA TYR A 160 5.52 10.16 -8.30
C TYR A 160 5.37 11.59 -8.78
N LEU A 161 4.23 11.89 -9.39
CA LEU A 161 3.81 13.24 -9.74
C LEU A 161 2.98 13.86 -8.60
N PHE A 162 2.07 13.07 -8.04
CA PHE A 162 1.20 13.45 -6.94
C PHE A 162 1.59 12.73 -5.65
N GLU A 163 1.33 13.37 -4.51
CA GLU A 163 1.37 12.71 -3.20
C GLU A 163 0.29 11.61 -3.13
N ARG A 164 0.51 10.63 -2.27
CA ARG A 164 -0.43 9.51 -2.17
C ARG A 164 -1.80 10.00 -1.72
N TYR A 165 -2.82 9.64 -2.49
CA TYR A 165 -4.23 9.98 -2.24
C TYR A 165 -4.64 9.69 -0.80
N PHE A 166 -4.39 8.47 -0.32
CA PHE A 166 -4.82 8.02 1.00
C PHE A 166 -4.21 8.84 2.14
N ASP A 167 -2.90 9.12 2.08
CA ASP A 167 -2.19 9.87 3.12
C ASP A 167 -2.72 11.31 3.23
N LYS A 168 -3.01 11.93 2.07
CA LYS A 168 -3.56 13.29 2.02
C LYS A 168 -5.01 13.35 2.47
N TYR A 169 -5.84 12.41 2.02
CA TYR A 169 -7.25 12.34 2.44
C TYR A 169 -7.37 12.13 3.95
N GLN A 170 -6.55 11.25 4.51
CA GLN A 170 -6.49 11.02 5.95
C GLN A 170 -6.04 12.27 6.70
N LYS A 171 -4.95 12.93 6.26
CA LYS A 171 -4.47 14.16 6.88
C LYS A 171 -5.52 15.29 6.85
N TRP A 172 -6.18 15.47 5.71
CA TRP A 172 -7.25 16.47 5.55
C TRP A 172 -8.34 16.31 6.61
N ARG A 173 -8.82 15.11 6.79
CA ARG A 173 -9.87 14.76 7.73
C ARG A 173 -9.40 14.81 9.19
N ASP A 174 -8.28 14.14 9.49
CA ASP A 174 -7.81 13.95 10.86
C ASP A 174 -7.32 15.25 11.49
N ASN A 175 -6.74 16.15 10.71
CA ASN A 175 -6.34 17.48 11.19
C ASN A 175 -7.56 18.28 11.66
N GLY A 176 -8.65 18.29 10.90
CA GLY A 176 -9.87 18.99 11.30
C GLY A 176 -10.52 18.41 12.55
N ILE A 177 -10.60 17.07 12.64
CA ILE A 177 -11.16 16.39 13.82
C ILE A 177 -10.30 16.64 15.06
N LYS A 178 -8.97 16.58 14.91
CA LYS A 178 -8.02 16.86 16.00
C LYS A 178 -8.21 18.28 16.55
N ILE A 179 -8.26 19.28 15.67
CA ILE A 179 -8.48 20.69 16.04
C ILE A 179 -9.83 20.87 16.70
N ALA A 180 -10.90 20.25 16.20
CA ALA A 180 -12.21 20.29 16.82
C ALA A 180 -12.18 19.74 18.25
N ARG A 181 -11.49 18.63 18.48
CA ARG A 181 -11.32 18.01 19.81
C ARG A 181 -10.55 18.93 20.75
N GLU A 182 -9.43 19.49 20.33
CA GLU A 182 -8.60 20.43 21.11
C GLU A 182 -9.42 21.64 21.55
N GLN A 183 -10.21 22.22 20.64
CA GLN A 183 -11.07 23.37 20.95
C GLN A 183 -12.17 23.01 21.96
N THR A 184 -12.81 21.85 21.81
CA THR A 184 -13.83 21.41 22.77
C THR A 184 -13.23 21.13 24.15
N GLN A 185 -12.00 20.57 24.22
CA GLN A 185 -11.28 20.41 25.51
C GLN A 185 -10.94 21.75 26.17
N HIS A 186 -10.69 22.79 25.38
CA HIS A 186 -10.49 24.17 25.86
C HIS A 186 -11.81 24.87 26.20
N LYS A 187 -12.94 24.17 26.26
CA LYS A 187 -14.27 24.64 26.58
C LYS A 187 -14.84 25.67 25.59
N ASN A 188 -14.43 25.58 24.33
CA ASN A 188 -15.00 26.37 23.25
C ASN A 188 -16.15 25.63 22.55
N ASP A 189 -17.18 26.37 22.13
CA ASP A 189 -18.19 25.85 21.21
C ASP A 189 -17.55 25.58 19.83
N VAL A 190 -17.85 24.44 19.23
CA VAL A 190 -17.26 24.04 17.93
C VAL A 190 -18.36 23.68 16.94
N LEU A 191 -18.28 24.27 15.74
CA LEU A 191 -19.13 23.91 14.61
C LEU A 191 -18.29 23.37 13.46
N LEU A 192 -18.51 22.09 13.09
CA LEU A 192 -17.96 21.51 11.89
C LEU A 192 -18.88 21.80 10.71
N VAL A 193 -18.33 22.26 9.61
CA VAL A 193 -19.06 22.57 8.37
C VAL A 193 -18.46 21.75 7.23
N CYS A 194 -19.29 20.93 6.57
CA CYS A 194 -18.92 20.15 5.40
C CYS A 194 -19.75 20.65 4.21
N LEU A 195 -19.08 20.96 3.10
CA LEU A 195 -19.66 21.43 1.85
C LEU A 195 -19.18 20.57 0.69
N ASP A 196 -20.03 20.31 -0.32
CA ASP A 196 -19.71 19.61 -1.55
C ASP A 196 -20.26 20.37 -2.75
N ILE A 197 -19.39 20.72 -3.71
CA ILE A 197 -19.78 21.47 -4.93
C ILE A 197 -20.41 20.50 -5.93
N GLN A 198 -21.63 20.80 -6.35
CA GLN A 198 -22.41 19.95 -7.25
C GLN A 198 -21.80 19.91 -8.66
N ARG A 199 -21.52 18.71 -9.18
CA ARG A 199 -21.03 18.50 -10.55
C ARG A 199 -19.81 19.37 -10.90
N PHE A 200 -18.84 19.48 -10.00
CA PHE A 200 -17.73 20.43 -10.09
C PHE A 200 -17.03 20.43 -11.45
N TYR A 201 -16.49 19.28 -11.92
CA TYR A 201 -15.73 19.20 -13.17
C TYR A 201 -16.54 19.63 -14.40
N PRO A 202 -17.75 19.11 -14.66
CA PRO A 202 -18.53 19.50 -15.83
C PRO A 202 -19.06 20.94 -15.80
N THR A 203 -19.13 21.58 -14.63
CA THR A 203 -19.65 22.94 -14.47
C THR A 203 -18.55 24.00 -14.35
N SER A 204 -17.30 23.59 -14.16
CA SER A 204 -16.15 24.50 -14.10
C SER A 204 -15.71 24.91 -15.49
N LEU A 205 -15.93 26.16 -15.85
CA LEU A 205 -15.57 26.74 -17.13
C LEU A 205 -14.25 27.51 -17.02
N ILE A 206 -13.23 27.07 -17.76
CA ILE A 206 -11.86 27.53 -17.60
C ILE A 206 -11.51 28.60 -18.63
N ASP A 207 -11.21 29.80 -18.15
CA ASP A 207 -10.67 30.88 -18.93
C ASP A 207 -9.14 30.82 -18.93
N PHE A 208 -8.56 30.33 -20.04
CA PHE A 208 -7.11 30.19 -20.16
C PHE A 208 -6.36 31.51 -20.14
N SER A 209 -6.99 32.65 -20.46
CA SER A 209 -6.35 33.97 -20.37
C SER A 209 -5.93 34.26 -18.92
N LYS A 210 -6.74 33.89 -17.94
CA LYS A 210 -6.42 34.06 -16.49
C LYS A 210 -5.27 33.13 -16.05
N ILE A 211 -5.20 31.91 -16.58
CA ILE A 211 -4.08 30.99 -16.33
C ILE A 211 -2.78 31.61 -16.88
N GLN A 212 -2.83 32.12 -18.12
CA GLN A 212 -1.69 32.76 -18.77
C GLN A 212 -1.22 34.00 -18.00
N GLU A 213 -2.13 34.88 -17.57
CA GLU A 213 -1.81 36.04 -16.70
C GLU A 213 -1.13 35.61 -15.40
N THR A 214 -1.65 34.58 -14.75
CA THR A 214 -1.08 34.04 -13.49
C THR A 214 0.33 33.51 -13.73
N LEU A 215 0.55 32.72 -14.76
CA LEU A 215 1.85 32.14 -15.10
C LEU A 215 2.86 33.20 -15.54
N GLN A 216 2.43 34.21 -16.32
CA GLN A 216 3.28 35.35 -16.71
C GLN A 216 3.76 36.13 -15.49
N SER A 217 2.88 36.37 -14.51
CA SER A 217 3.25 37.06 -13.26
C SER A 217 4.32 36.31 -12.47
N ARG A 218 4.50 35.00 -12.74
CA ARG A 218 5.49 34.11 -12.12
C ARG A 218 6.67 33.78 -13.03
N ASN A 219 6.87 34.60 -14.12
CA ASN A 219 7.94 34.45 -15.10
C ASN A 219 7.99 33.10 -15.82
N SER A 220 6.83 32.48 -16.08
CA SER A 220 6.74 31.23 -16.82
C SER A 220 6.78 31.48 -18.34
N ASP A 221 7.37 30.53 -19.06
CA ASP A 221 7.10 30.35 -20.48
C ASP A 221 5.65 29.84 -20.63
N LEU A 222 4.96 30.27 -21.67
CA LEU A 222 3.57 29.89 -21.93
C LEU A 222 3.40 28.92 -23.10
N PHE A 223 4.48 28.35 -23.56
CA PHE A 223 4.47 27.49 -24.74
C PHE A 223 3.59 26.25 -24.58
N LEU A 224 3.82 25.51 -23.48
CA LEU A 224 3.01 24.31 -23.17
C LEU A 224 1.60 24.68 -22.73
N THR A 225 1.40 25.82 -22.10
CA THR A 225 0.05 26.31 -21.74
C THR A 225 -0.79 26.58 -22.99
N GLY A 226 -0.21 27.12 -24.05
CA GLY A 226 -0.91 27.29 -25.35
C GLY A 226 -1.30 25.94 -25.98
N ILE A 227 -0.45 24.92 -25.85
CA ILE A 227 -0.77 23.56 -26.31
C ILE A 227 -1.89 22.96 -25.47
N LEU A 228 -1.81 23.09 -24.14
CA LEU A 228 -2.84 22.58 -23.23
C LEU A 228 -4.21 23.23 -23.49
N GLU A 229 -4.27 24.52 -23.75
CA GLU A 229 -5.49 25.23 -24.15
C GLU A 229 -6.12 24.57 -25.39
N ARG A 230 -5.33 24.27 -26.42
CA ARG A 230 -5.82 23.58 -27.63
C ARG A 230 -6.36 22.19 -27.32
N ILE A 231 -5.76 21.45 -26.38
CA ILE A 231 -6.27 20.15 -25.92
C ILE A 231 -7.64 20.31 -25.26
N TYR A 232 -7.81 21.28 -24.36
CA TYR A 232 -9.08 21.54 -23.67
C TYR A 232 -10.18 21.99 -24.64
N VAL A 233 -9.82 22.87 -25.58
CA VAL A 233 -10.75 23.33 -26.62
C VAL A 233 -11.16 22.18 -27.55
N SER A 234 -10.22 21.31 -27.96
CA SER A 234 -10.53 20.15 -28.79
C SER A 234 -11.49 19.19 -28.07
N TYR A 235 -11.27 18.94 -26.78
CA TYR A 235 -12.19 18.13 -25.97
C TYR A 235 -13.58 18.79 -25.86
N GLN A 236 -13.63 20.11 -25.63
CA GLN A 236 -14.90 20.85 -25.57
C GLN A 236 -15.68 20.74 -26.86
N ASN A 237 -14.99 20.87 -28.02
CA ASN A 237 -15.65 20.71 -29.33
C ASN A 237 -16.32 19.34 -29.48
N VAL A 238 -15.65 18.27 -29.04
CA VAL A 238 -16.23 16.92 -29.04
C VAL A 238 -17.47 16.84 -28.14
N LEU A 239 -17.45 17.47 -26.96
CA LEU A 239 -18.60 17.50 -26.06
C LEU A 239 -19.76 18.34 -26.63
N ASP A 240 -19.46 19.46 -27.27
CA ASP A 240 -20.46 20.33 -27.88
C ASP A 240 -21.21 19.61 -29.01
N GLU A 241 -20.49 18.77 -29.80
CA GLU A 241 -21.11 17.93 -30.82
C GLU A 241 -22.00 16.85 -30.21
N VAL A 242 -21.56 16.18 -29.14
CA VAL A 242 -22.32 15.11 -28.45
C VAL A 242 -23.55 15.68 -27.75
N ASN A 243 -23.40 16.81 -27.02
CA ASN A 243 -24.47 17.43 -26.25
C ASN A 243 -25.33 18.43 -27.02
N ARG A 244 -24.95 18.76 -28.27
CA ARG A 244 -25.59 19.76 -29.13
C ARG A 244 -25.74 21.13 -28.44
N ARG A 245 -24.79 21.51 -27.60
CA ARG A 245 -24.72 22.79 -26.88
C ARG A 245 -23.31 23.37 -27.04
N LYS A 246 -23.18 24.66 -27.34
CA LYS A 246 -21.91 25.36 -27.42
C LYS A 246 -21.57 26.04 -26.10
N SER A 247 -20.39 25.76 -25.57
CA SER A 247 -19.86 26.47 -24.39
C SER A 247 -18.90 27.59 -24.82
N LYS A 248 -18.86 28.67 -24.05
CA LYS A 248 -17.94 29.79 -24.29
C LYS A 248 -16.51 29.45 -23.90
N PHE A 249 -16.34 28.68 -22.85
CA PHE A 249 -15.05 28.25 -22.30
C PHE A 249 -15.03 26.73 -22.15
N PRO A 250 -13.86 26.07 -22.25
CA PRO A 250 -13.75 24.66 -22.04
C PRO A 250 -14.00 24.32 -20.57
N GLN A 251 -14.67 23.18 -20.34
CA GLN A 251 -14.81 22.59 -19.01
C GLN A 251 -13.57 21.77 -18.63
N LEU A 252 -13.45 21.43 -17.34
CA LEU A 252 -12.37 20.53 -16.85
C LEU A 252 -12.55 19.11 -17.40
N PRO A 253 -11.60 18.57 -18.18
CA PRO A 253 -11.67 17.20 -18.70
C PRO A 253 -11.47 16.16 -17.60
N ILE A 254 -12.50 15.33 -17.32
CA ILE A 254 -12.33 14.19 -16.42
C ILE A 254 -11.43 13.16 -17.13
N GLY A 255 -10.27 12.89 -16.54
CA GLY A 255 -9.30 11.93 -17.07
C GLY A 255 -7.95 12.52 -17.47
N LEU A 256 -7.82 13.86 -17.64
CA LEU A 256 -6.52 14.53 -17.70
C LEU A 256 -6.00 14.85 -16.30
N LEU A 257 -4.68 14.71 -16.10
CA LEU A 257 -4.04 14.92 -14.80
C LEU A 257 -3.99 16.43 -14.44
N SER A 258 -3.75 17.29 -15.44
CA SER A 258 -3.75 18.76 -15.29
C SER A 258 -5.07 19.30 -14.74
N ALA A 259 -6.18 18.64 -15.04
CA ALA A 259 -7.50 19.06 -14.58
C ALA A 259 -7.57 19.18 -13.05
N GLY A 260 -6.87 18.31 -12.30
CA GLY A 260 -6.78 18.39 -10.85
C GLY A 260 -6.01 19.60 -10.34
N ILE A 261 -4.95 20.02 -11.03
CA ILE A 261 -4.14 21.19 -10.68
C ILE A 261 -4.90 22.47 -11.00
N ILE A 262 -5.50 22.54 -12.20
CA ILE A 262 -6.32 23.68 -12.61
C ILE A 262 -7.54 23.80 -11.69
N ALA A 263 -8.16 22.71 -11.26
CA ALA A 263 -9.24 22.70 -10.28
C ALA A 263 -8.86 23.35 -8.94
N ASN A 264 -7.65 23.02 -8.44
CA ASN A 264 -7.15 23.61 -7.20
C ASN A 264 -6.89 25.12 -7.34
N TRP A 265 -6.30 25.54 -8.45
CA TRP A 265 -6.09 26.96 -8.75
C TRP A 265 -7.42 27.69 -8.98
N TYR A 266 -8.36 27.08 -9.69
CA TYR A 266 -9.66 27.67 -10.04
C TYR A 266 -10.47 28.07 -8.80
N LEU A 267 -10.44 27.29 -7.72
CA LEU A 267 -11.16 27.57 -6.48
C LEU A 267 -10.35 28.41 -5.47
N SER A 268 -9.15 28.84 -5.77
CA SER A 268 -8.29 29.57 -4.81
C SER A 268 -8.89 30.89 -4.32
N ASP A 269 -9.59 31.64 -5.17
CA ASP A 269 -10.28 32.86 -4.78
C ASP A 269 -11.45 32.56 -3.83
N PHE A 270 -12.20 31.50 -4.10
CA PHE A 270 -13.26 31.04 -3.21
C PHE A 270 -12.71 30.58 -1.83
N ASP A 271 -11.60 29.86 -1.81
CA ASP A 271 -10.92 29.46 -0.56
C ASP A 271 -10.55 30.69 0.28
N LYS A 272 -10.08 31.76 -0.38
CA LYS A 272 -9.73 33.03 0.26
C LYS A 272 -10.96 33.74 0.81
N GLU A 273 -12.03 33.89 0.01
CA GLU A 273 -13.29 34.49 0.43
C GLU A 273 -13.91 33.80 1.65
N ILE A 274 -13.90 32.44 1.65
CA ILE A 274 -14.39 31.64 2.79
C ILE A 274 -13.58 31.91 4.05
N LYS A 275 -12.24 31.91 3.95
CA LYS A 275 -11.37 32.13 5.11
C LYS A 275 -11.51 33.55 5.67
N GLU A 276 -11.57 34.53 4.83
CA GLU A 276 -11.78 35.94 5.25
C GLU A 276 -13.11 36.14 5.92
N ARG A 277 -14.17 35.47 5.43
CA ARG A 277 -15.54 35.67 5.94
C ARG A 277 -15.87 34.86 7.17
N PHE A 278 -15.54 33.56 7.14
CA PHE A 278 -15.89 32.63 8.23
C PHE A 278 -14.82 32.55 9.32
N ASN A 279 -13.60 33.00 9.03
CA ASN A 279 -12.43 32.93 9.93
C ASN A 279 -12.32 31.59 10.64
N PRO A 280 -12.24 30.45 9.87
CA PRO A 280 -12.22 29.13 10.45
C PRO A 280 -10.90 28.87 11.18
N ILE A 281 -10.97 28.11 12.28
CA ILE A 281 -9.79 27.63 13.03
C ILE A 281 -9.05 26.57 12.20
N TYR A 282 -9.79 25.81 11.41
CA TYR A 282 -9.28 24.90 10.41
C TYR A 282 -10.07 25.03 9.10
N TYR A 283 -9.35 25.07 8.00
CA TYR A 283 -9.88 25.00 6.65
C TYR A 283 -9.09 23.99 5.85
N GLY A 284 -9.78 23.10 5.13
CA GLY A 284 -9.16 22.17 4.22
C GLY A 284 -10.12 21.77 3.09
N ARG A 285 -9.57 21.66 1.86
CA ARG A 285 -10.34 21.26 0.68
C ARG A 285 -9.72 20.01 0.04
N TYR A 286 -10.57 19.07 -0.29
CA TYR A 286 -10.20 17.88 -1.05
C TYR A 286 -10.93 17.89 -2.40
N VAL A 287 -10.35 18.52 -3.42
CA VAL A 287 -10.93 18.82 -4.74
C VAL A 287 -12.18 19.71 -4.59
N ASP A 288 -13.38 19.13 -4.56
CA ASP A 288 -14.69 19.79 -4.40
C ASP A 288 -15.31 19.63 -3.00
N ASP A 289 -14.74 18.75 -2.18
CA ASP A 289 -15.14 18.56 -0.78
C ASP A 289 -14.43 19.56 0.15
N ILE A 290 -15.20 20.35 0.88
CA ILE A 290 -14.68 21.36 1.80
C ILE A 290 -15.02 20.97 3.24
N PHE A 291 -14.03 21.04 4.10
CA PHE A 291 -14.18 20.79 5.53
C PHE A 291 -13.55 21.93 6.34
N MET A 292 -14.36 22.54 7.20
CA MET A 292 -13.89 23.62 8.07
C MET A 292 -14.40 23.49 9.49
N VAL A 293 -13.65 24.04 10.44
CA VAL A 293 -13.95 24.09 11.88
C VAL A 293 -14.08 25.54 12.31
N LEU A 294 -15.25 25.91 12.79
CA LEU A 294 -15.55 27.25 13.35
C LEU A 294 -15.57 27.14 14.88
N GLY A 295 -14.87 28.04 15.56
CA GLY A 295 -14.84 28.12 17.01
C GLY A 295 -15.75 29.23 17.55
N ASN A 296 -16.25 29.06 18.79
CA ASN A 296 -17.12 30.00 19.48
C ASN A 296 -18.41 30.33 18.71
N VAL A 297 -18.94 29.36 17.99
CA VAL A 297 -20.15 29.48 17.18
C VAL A 297 -21.22 28.56 17.76
N LYS A 298 -22.28 29.14 18.31
CA LYS A 298 -23.41 28.42 18.88
C LYS A 298 -24.65 28.59 18.02
N PRO A 299 -25.24 27.50 17.48
CA PRO A 299 -26.46 27.57 16.71
C PRO A 299 -27.65 27.92 17.59
N ASN A 300 -28.64 28.62 17.01
CA ASN A 300 -29.94 28.82 17.65
C ASN A 300 -30.93 27.74 17.14
N LYS A 301 -32.22 27.87 17.49
CA LYS A 301 -33.28 26.93 17.13
C LYS A 301 -33.89 27.19 15.73
N ASN A 302 -33.42 28.19 15.01
CA ASN A 302 -33.94 28.54 13.68
C ASN A 302 -33.27 27.67 12.63
N GLU A 303 -34.05 27.04 11.75
CA GLU A 303 -33.52 26.21 10.65
C GLU A 303 -32.68 27.04 9.68
N ASP A 304 -32.99 28.32 9.47
CA ASP A 304 -32.21 29.22 8.61
C ASP A 304 -31.06 29.94 9.33
N TRP A 305 -30.77 29.59 10.58
CA TRP A 305 -29.75 30.23 11.41
C TRP A 305 -28.39 30.41 10.73
N PHE A 306 -27.93 29.40 10.01
CA PHE A 306 -26.62 29.42 9.31
C PHE A 306 -26.61 30.52 8.24
N ASP A 307 -27.70 30.62 7.47
CA ASP A 307 -27.84 31.60 6.43
C ASP A 307 -27.94 33.01 7.01
N GLU A 308 -28.77 33.19 8.07
CA GLU A 308 -28.94 34.49 8.76
C GLU A 308 -27.59 34.97 9.32
N LYS A 309 -26.80 34.08 9.90
CA LYS A 309 -25.54 34.44 10.55
C LYS A 309 -24.39 34.65 9.56
N PHE A 310 -24.31 33.90 8.50
CA PHE A 310 -23.13 33.86 7.65
C PHE A 310 -23.34 34.32 6.21
N LEU A 311 -24.57 34.26 5.70
CA LEU A 311 -24.84 34.42 4.28
C LEU A 311 -25.64 35.66 3.87
N TYR A 312 -26.46 36.23 4.74
CA TYR A 312 -27.28 37.39 4.40
C TYR A 312 -26.54 38.74 4.43
N GLU A 313 -25.32 38.77 4.90
CA GLU A 313 -24.53 40.01 4.83
C GLU A 313 -23.92 40.22 3.45
N GLU A 314 -23.79 41.51 3.05
CA GLU A 314 -23.12 41.88 1.81
C GLU A 314 -21.68 41.41 1.80
N GLY A 315 -21.26 40.74 0.71
CA GLY A 315 -19.91 40.16 0.58
C GLY A 315 -19.82 38.69 0.96
N SER A 316 -20.92 37.98 1.28
CA SER A 316 -20.86 36.52 1.55
C SER A 316 -20.34 35.72 0.34
N PRO A 317 -19.43 34.74 0.53
CA PRO A 317 -18.94 33.87 -0.54
C PRO A 317 -20.02 32.95 -1.12
N LEU A 318 -21.08 32.68 -0.38
CA LEU A 318 -22.21 31.85 -0.78
C LEU A 318 -23.49 32.69 -0.82
N ILE A 319 -24.24 32.60 -1.93
CA ILE A 319 -25.48 33.29 -2.17
C ILE A 319 -26.61 32.27 -2.17
N PRO A 320 -27.56 32.30 -1.20
CA PRO A 320 -28.68 31.37 -1.17
C PRO A 320 -29.66 31.69 -2.31
N GLU A 321 -30.05 30.66 -3.04
CA GLU A 321 -31.07 30.73 -4.11
C GLU A 321 -32.13 29.65 -3.87
N LYS A 322 -33.42 30.00 -4.08
CA LYS A 322 -34.53 29.04 -4.09
C LYS A 322 -34.80 28.57 -5.51
N VAL A 323 -34.88 27.28 -5.67
CA VAL A 323 -35.16 26.64 -6.98
C VAL A 323 -36.34 25.71 -6.82
N ILE A 324 -37.31 25.82 -7.71
CA ILE A 324 -38.46 24.89 -7.79
C ILE A 324 -38.01 23.73 -8.69
N ASP A 325 -38.00 22.49 -8.16
CA ASP A 325 -37.68 21.32 -8.94
C ASP A 325 -38.85 20.85 -9.85
N ASN A 326 -38.60 19.85 -10.67
CA ASN A 326 -39.59 19.26 -11.58
C ASN A 326 -40.80 18.62 -10.86
N ASN A 327 -40.75 18.47 -9.54
CA ASN A 327 -41.82 17.93 -8.70
C ASN A 327 -42.60 19.04 -7.97
N ASN A 328 -42.37 20.31 -8.28
CA ASN A 328 -42.88 21.49 -7.58
C ASN A 328 -42.44 21.60 -6.09
N GLU A 329 -41.36 20.94 -5.70
CA GLU A 329 -40.75 21.09 -4.39
C GLU A 329 -39.76 22.28 -4.40
N GLU A 330 -39.86 23.16 -3.39
CA GLU A 330 -38.94 24.28 -3.22
C GLU A 330 -37.62 23.78 -2.61
N ASN A 331 -36.56 23.67 -3.43
CA ASN A 331 -35.24 23.29 -3.00
C ASN A 331 -34.31 24.50 -2.88
N LYS A 332 -33.48 24.51 -1.84
CA LYS A 332 -32.50 25.56 -1.58
C LYS A 332 -31.16 25.15 -2.10
N ARG A 333 -30.44 26.03 -2.79
CA ARG A 333 -29.05 25.85 -3.19
C ARG A 333 -28.23 27.10 -2.91
N TYR A 334 -26.92 26.97 -2.82
CA TYR A 334 -25.99 28.07 -2.59
C TYR A 334 -25.11 28.27 -3.81
N LYS A 335 -25.17 29.45 -4.42
CA LYS A 335 -24.32 29.83 -5.55
C LYS A 335 -23.02 30.41 -5.02
N LEU A 336 -21.89 30.05 -5.62
CA LEU A 336 -20.59 30.63 -5.29
C LEU A 336 -20.51 32.06 -5.88
N ARG A 337 -20.06 33.03 -5.07
CA ARG A 337 -19.93 34.41 -5.54
C ARG A 337 -18.85 34.56 -6.59
N SER A 338 -17.66 34.06 -6.31
CA SER A 338 -16.52 34.09 -7.23
C SER A 338 -16.71 33.26 -8.53
N HIS A 339 -17.63 32.27 -8.48
CA HIS A 339 -17.88 31.35 -9.59
C HIS A 339 -19.39 31.16 -9.83
N SER A 340 -19.98 32.01 -10.62
CA SER A 340 -21.44 32.07 -10.82
C SER A 340 -22.09 30.81 -11.41
N ASN A 341 -21.31 29.90 -11.97
CA ASN A 341 -21.72 28.63 -12.54
C ASN A 341 -21.62 27.45 -11.57
N LEU A 342 -21.07 27.67 -10.35
CA LEU A 342 -20.91 26.64 -9.34
C LEU A 342 -21.95 26.79 -8.21
N TYR A 343 -22.46 25.64 -7.78
CA TYR A 343 -23.49 25.54 -6.75
C TYR A 343 -23.19 24.47 -5.71
N ILE A 344 -23.64 24.72 -4.48
CA ILE A 344 -23.69 23.73 -3.40
C ILE A 344 -25.17 23.42 -3.13
N ASN A 345 -25.55 22.15 -3.14
CA ASN A 345 -26.91 21.73 -2.77
C ASN A 345 -27.07 21.81 -1.26
N SER A 346 -28.21 22.37 -0.77
CA SER A 346 -28.48 22.48 0.67
C SER A 346 -28.43 21.12 1.40
N GLN A 347 -28.83 20.03 0.73
CA GLN A 347 -28.76 18.67 1.30
C GLN A 347 -27.33 18.17 1.52
N LYS A 348 -26.33 18.76 0.84
CA LYS A 348 -24.92 18.47 0.95
C LYS A 348 -24.18 19.39 1.91
N LEU A 349 -24.83 20.44 2.41
CA LEU A 349 -24.35 21.23 3.55
C LEU A 349 -24.66 20.45 4.82
N LYS A 350 -23.61 20.03 5.55
CA LYS A 350 -23.74 19.34 6.84
C LYS A 350 -23.07 20.13 7.94
N LEU A 351 -23.82 20.39 9.01
CA LEU A 351 -23.39 21.13 10.17
C LEU A 351 -23.40 20.20 11.38
N PHE A 352 -22.27 20.10 12.09
CA PHE A 352 -22.16 19.33 13.33
C PHE A 352 -21.71 20.26 14.46
N TYR A 353 -22.57 20.44 15.46
CA TYR A 353 -22.28 21.29 16.61
C TYR A 353 -21.87 20.48 17.84
N PHE A 354 -20.77 20.85 18.46
CA PHE A 354 -20.25 20.27 19.69
C PHE A 354 -20.18 21.31 20.79
N ALA A 355 -21.02 21.13 21.80
CA ALA A 355 -21.02 21.98 22.98
C ALA A 355 -19.94 21.55 23.97
N PRO A 356 -19.22 22.48 24.61
CA PRO A 356 -18.04 22.16 25.45
C PRO A 356 -18.39 21.37 26.74
N ASN A 357 -19.62 21.40 27.19
CA ASN A 357 -20.07 20.71 28.40
C ASN A 357 -20.71 19.35 28.14
N HIS A 358 -20.68 18.87 26.88
CA HIS A 358 -21.25 17.59 26.50
C HIS A 358 -20.17 16.57 26.14
N SER A 359 -20.59 15.32 26.02
CA SER A 359 -19.69 14.20 25.74
C SER A 359 -19.00 14.33 24.39
N LEU A 360 -17.70 14.05 24.35
CA LEU A 360 -16.90 13.89 23.13
C LEU A 360 -17.11 12.56 22.43
N ALA A 361 -17.98 11.69 22.96
CA ALA A 361 -18.19 10.32 22.46
C ALA A 361 -18.53 10.25 20.98
N ILE A 362 -19.21 11.28 20.42
CA ILE A 362 -19.52 11.33 18.99
C ILE A 362 -18.23 11.52 18.17
N LEU A 363 -17.35 12.45 18.57
CA LEU A 363 -16.04 12.64 17.92
C LEU A 363 -15.16 11.41 18.07
N ASP A 364 -15.16 10.79 19.26
CA ASP A 364 -14.39 9.58 19.55
C ASP A 364 -14.88 8.38 18.72
N ASN A 365 -16.20 8.16 18.66
CA ASN A 365 -16.79 7.11 17.82
C ASN A 365 -16.56 7.36 16.33
N PHE A 366 -16.64 8.61 15.90
CA PHE A 366 -16.37 8.99 14.51
C PHE A 366 -14.90 8.70 14.17
N GLN A 367 -13.96 9.14 15.02
CA GLN A 367 -12.54 8.85 14.86
C GLN A 367 -12.29 7.34 14.85
N LYS A 368 -12.86 6.59 15.80
CA LYS A 368 -12.70 5.13 15.87
C LYS A 368 -13.18 4.42 14.60
N ARG A 369 -14.37 4.76 14.09
CA ARG A 369 -14.87 4.17 12.83
C ARG A 369 -13.99 4.51 11.63
N LEU A 370 -13.43 5.72 11.58
CA LEU A 370 -12.51 6.12 10.54
C LEU A 370 -11.18 5.37 10.63
N ASP A 371 -10.67 5.16 11.84
CA ASP A 371 -9.45 4.41 12.09
C ASP A 371 -9.65 2.92 11.76
N GLU A 372 -10.80 2.34 12.10
CA GLU A 372 -11.18 0.98 11.71
C GLU A 372 -11.24 0.83 10.19
N ASN A 373 -11.88 1.75 9.48
CA ASN A 373 -11.95 1.73 8.02
C ASN A 373 -10.57 1.94 7.36
N SER A 374 -9.72 2.80 7.92
CA SER A 374 -8.36 3.02 7.42
C SER A 374 -7.45 1.85 7.74
N SER A 375 -7.60 1.21 8.90
CA SER A 375 -6.81 0.07 9.32
C SER A 375 -7.14 -1.20 8.52
N ALA A 376 -8.36 -1.33 8.00
CA ALA A 376 -8.76 -2.46 7.15
C ALA A 376 -7.85 -2.67 5.91
N PHE A 377 -7.16 -1.60 5.43
CA PHE A 377 -6.15 -1.71 4.37
C PHE A 377 -4.76 -2.15 4.87
N TRP A 378 -4.51 -2.04 6.16
CA TRP A 378 -3.21 -2.32 6.78
C TRP A 378 -3.11 -3.74 7.33
N PHE A 379 -4.25 -4.32 7.74
CA PHE A 379 -4.30 -5.67 8.28
C PHE A 379 -4.34 -6.71 7.16
N LEU A 380 -3.68 -7.82 7.42
CA LEU A 380 -3.80 -9.00 6.58
C LEU A 380 -5.17 -9.66 6.81
N PRO A 381 -5.75 -10.32 5.80
CA PRO A 381 -7.06 -10.94 5.95
C PRO A 381 -7.03 -12.11 6.92
N GLU A 382 -7.70 -11.98 8.05
CA GLU A 382 -8.03 -13.08 8.95
C GLU A 382 -9.41 -13.63 8.58
N ASP A 383 -9.66 -14.92 8.82
CA ASP A 383 -10.97 -15.50 8.65
C ASP A 383 -11.86 -15.11 9.84
N ASP A 384 -12.70 -14.12 9.64
CA ASP A 384 -13.82 -13.89 10.53
C ASP A 384 -14.98 -14.77 10.04
N ALA A 385 -15.33 -15.79 10.83
CA ALA A 385 -16.42 -16.73 10.51
C ALA A 385 -17.77 -16.02 10.27
N ASN A 386 -17.92 -14.77 10.72
CA ASN A 386 -19.10 -13.94 10.56
C ASN A 386 -19.01 -13.00 9.35
N GLU A 387 -17.83 -12.83 8.70
CA GLU A 387 -17.67 -12.01 7.51
C GLU A 387 -18.16 -12.74 6.26
N THR A 388 -19.42 -12.57 5.90
CA THR A 388 -19.97 -13.03 4.63
C THR A 388 -20.17 -11.85 3.67
N LEU A 389 -20.21 -12.11 2.36
CA LEU A 389 -20.54 -11.08 1.37
C LEU A 389 -21.87 -10.38 1.71
N ASN A 390 -22.85 -11.13 2.21
CA ASN A 390 -24.16 -10.60 2.58
C ASN A 390 -24.13 -9.72 3.83
N SER A 391 -23.22 -9.96 4.79
CA SER A 391 -23.09 -9.13 5.98
C SER A 391 -22.37 -7.81 5.70
N ILE A 392 -21.45 -7.79 4.72
CA ILE A 392 -20.61 -6.63 4.40
C ILE A 392 -21.16 -5.81 3.23
N GLY A 393 -21.86 -6.48 2.30
CA GLY A 393 -22.37 -5.87 1.07
C GLY A 393 -23.47 -4.84 1.28
N PHE A 394 -24.07 -4.81 2.46
CA PHE A 394 -25.22 -3.94 2.77
C PHE A 394 -25.01 -3.20 4.09
N ASP A 395 -25.27 -1.90 4.05
CA ASP A 395 -25.38 -1.06 5.24
C ASP A 395 -26.87 -0.87 5.57
N ILE A 396 -27.26 -1.16 6.82
CA ILE A 396 -28.61 -0.93 7.32
C ILE A 396 -28.70 0.49 7.87
N ILE A 397 -29.67 1.25 7.38
CA ILE A 397 -29.94 2.63 7.83
C ILE A 397 -31.03 2.57 8.90
N TYR A 398 -30.74 3.13 10.07
CA TYR A 398 -31.66 3.26 11.21
C TYR A 398 -32.04 4.71 11.41
N ASP A 399 -33.33 4.98 11.75
CA ASP A 399 -33.80 6.34 12.03
C ASP A 399 -33.57 6.75 13.49
N ASP A 400 -33.68 5.83 14.47
CA ASP A 400 -33.62 6.17 15.91
C ASP A 400 -32.72 5.26 16.76
N THR A 401 -32.97 3.97 16.88
CA THR A 401 -32.20 3.05 17.73
C THR A 401 -31.75 1.78 17.02
N ILE A 402 -30.47 1.42 17.23
CA ILE A 402 -29.78 0.33 16.50
C ILE A 402 -30.41 -1.07 16.71
N ASN A 403 -31.34 -1.24 17.65
CA ASN A 403 -31.78 -2.58 18.10
C ASN A 403 -33.23 -2.93 17.81
N LYS A 404 -34.00 -2.13 17.05
CA LYS A 404 -35.40 -2.43 16.74
C LYS A 404 -35.65 -2.47 15.25
N PHE A 405 -36.17 -3.61 14.76
CA PHE A 405 -36.50 -3.80 13.34
C PHE A 405 -37.41 -2.73 12.76
N ARG A 406 -38.31 -2.16 13.56
CA ARG A 406 -39.24 -1.08 13.13
C ARG A 406 -38.57 0.24 12.82
N GLU A 407 -37.31 0.43 13.19
CA GLU A 407 -36.54 1.67 13.04
C GLU A 407 -35.57 1.60 11.86
N ILE A 408 -35.58 0.51 11.09
CA ILE A 408 -34.85 0.37 9.86
C ILE A 408 -35.56 1.18 8.78
N SER A 409 -34.91 2.26 8.33
CA SER A 409 -35.44 3.14 7.27
C SER A 409 -34.99 2.72 5.87
N GLY A 410 -33.95 1.90 5.76
CA GLY A 410 -33.48 1.46 4.45
C GLY A 410 -32.26 0.53 4.49
N ILE A 411 -31.91 0.04 3.30
CA ILE A 411 -30.72 -0.76 3.05
C ILE A 411 -29.92 -0.06 1.94
N LYS A 412 -28.61 0.14 2.13
CA LYS A 412 -27.72 0.74 1.16
C LYS A 412 -26.59 -0.23 0.77
N ASN A 413 -26.21 -0.24 -0.50
CA ASN A 413 -25.06 -1.02 -0.97
C ASN A 413 -23.74 -0.44 -0.47
N SER A 414 -22.86 -1.28 0.08
CA SER A 414 -21.53 -0.90 0.56
C SER A 414 -20.45 -1.25 -0.46
N LYS A 415 -20.20 -0.38 -1.45
CA LYS A 415 -19.14 -0.57 -2.48
C LYS A 415 -17.77 -0.79 -1.85
N TYR A 416 -17.47 -0.02 -0.81
CA TYR A 416 -16.22 -0.09 -0.09
C TYR A 416 -16.05 -1.44 0.64
N GLY A 417 -17.04 -1.86 1.42
CA GLY A 417 -17.02 -3.14 2.13
C GLY A 417 -16.82 -4.32 1.19
N VAL A 418 -17.57 -4.36 0.08
CA VAL A 418 -17.41 -5.40 -0.95
C VAL A 418 -16.02 -5.36 -1.60
N SER A 419 -15.47 -4.17 -1.87
CA SER A 419 -14.12 -4.03 -2.43
C SER A 419 -13.05 -4.60 -1.50
N VAL A 420 -13.14 -4.31 -0.19
CA VAL A 420 -12.23 -4.84 0.84
C VAL A 420 -12.38 -6.35 0.94
N PHE A 421 -13.61 -6.84 1.05
CA PHE A 421 -13.93 -8.27 1.12
C PHE A 421 -13.35 -9.05 -0.06
N LEU A 422 -13.63 -8.62 -1.31
CA LEU A 422 -13.08 -9.27 -2.51
C LEU A 422 -11.55 -9.28 -2.49
N THR A 423 -10.91 -8.19 -2.06
CA THR A 423 -9.45 -8.14 -1.98
C THR A 423 -8.90 -9.13 -0.95
N LYS A 424 -9.56 -9.27 0.21
CA LYS A 424 -9.23 -10.27 1.22
C LYS A 424 -9.35 -11.70 0.65
N GLN A 425 -10.47 -12.01 -0.03
CA GLN A 425 -10.71 -13.34 -0.61
C GLN A 425 -9.71 -13.66 -1.74
N ILE A 426 -9.42 -12.72 -2.63
CA ILE A 426 -8.40 -12.91 -3.68
C ILE A 426 -7.03 -13.22 -3.06
N LYS A 427 -6.60 -12.45 -2.06
CA LYS A 427 -5.32 -12.71 -1.36
C LYS A 427 -5.31 -14.06 -0.66
N LYS A 428 -6.45 -14.46 -0.07
CA LYS A 428 -6.62 -15.75 0.56
C LYS A 428 -6.38 -16.89 -0.43
N GLU A 429 -7.05 -16.87 -1.57
CA GLU A 429 -6.95 -17.91 -2.60
C GLU A 429 -5.56 -17.97 -3.24
N ILE A 430 -4.87 -16.85 -3.45
CA ILE A 430 -3.50 -16.82 -4.00
C ILE A 430 -2.51 -17.57 -3.10
N ILE A 431 -2.66 -17.44 -1.79
CA ILE A 431 -1.69 -17.99 -0.81
C ILE A 431 -2.09 -19.41 -0.39
N CYS A 432 -3.38 -19.77 -0.46
CA CYS A 432 -3.88 -21.10 -0.08
C CYS A 432 -3.71 -22.14 -1.17
N ARG A 433 -3.45 -23.37 -0.73
CA ARG A 433 -3.52 -24.57 -1.57
C ARG A 433 -4.76 -25.40 -1.34
N ASP A 434 -5.73 -24.85 -0.62
CA ASP A 434 -7.01 -25.51 -0.31
C ASP A 434 -7.96 -25.39 -1.51
N ASN A 435 -8.98 -26.24 -1.55
CA ASN A 435 -10.02 -26.16 -2.58
C ASN A 435 -10.80 -24.85 -2.45
N ALA A 436 -11.06 -24.22 -3.59
CA ALA A 436 -11.81 -22.97 -3.68
C ALA A 436 -13.18 -23.07 -2.99
N ASN A 437 -13.58 -21.98 -2.31
CA ASN A 437 -14.85 -21.90 -1.60
C ASN A 437 -16.01 -21.78 -2.61
N THR A 438 -16.69 -22.90 -2.89
CA THR A 438 -17.83 -22.94 -3.84
C THR A 438 -19.02 -22.09 -3.41
N SER A 439 -19.20 -21.84 -2.11
CA SER A 439 -20.32 -21.03 -1.58
C SER A 439 -20.18 -19.55 -1.96
N LEU A 440 -18.96 -18.99 -1.95
CA LEU A 440 -18.74 -17.60 -2.30
C LEU A 440 -19.06 -17.31 -3.77
N LYS A 441 -18.80 -18.25 -4.67
CA LYS A 441 -19.17 -18.13 -6.08
C LYS A 441 -20.67 -17.88 -6.26
N GLU A 442 -21.50 -18.67 -5.57
CA GLU A 442 -22.97 -18.51 -5.62
C GLU A 442 -23.42 -17.17 -5.03
N ASP A 443 -22.81 -16.74 -3.92
CA ASP A 443 -23.12 -15.47 -3.29
C ASP A 443 -22.72 -14.29 -4.16
N LEU A 444 -21.59 -14.36 -4.89
CA LEU A 444 -21.20 -13.34 -5.86
C LEU A 444 -22.24 -13.20 -6.98
N PHE A 445 -22.76 -14.30 -7.53
CA PHE A 445 -23.81 -14.23 -8.55
C PHE A 445 -25.15 -13.71 -8.02
N LYS A 446 -25.48 -13.99 -6.76
CA LYS A 446 -26.67 -13.41 -6.11
C LYS A 446 -26.50 -11.92 -5.82
N TYR A 447 -25.32 -11.51 -5.42
CA TYR A 447 -25.02 -10.12 -5.09
C TYR A 447 -24.91 -9.25 -6.34
N PHE A 448 -24.11 -9.66 -7.34
CA PHE A 448 -23.91 -8.95 -8.60
C PHE A 448 -25.00 -9.31 -9.62
N THR A 449 -26.22 -8.84 -9.38
CA THR A 449 -27.39 -9.09 -10.22
C THR A 449 -28.20 -7.81 -10.46
N GLY A 450 -28.93 -7.72 -11.56
CA GLY A 450 -29.82 -6.61 -11.90
C GLY A 450 -29.07 -5.26 -11.95
N ASN A 451 -29.74 -4.19 -11.55
CA ASN A 451 -29.20 -2.82 -11.60
C ASN A 451 -27.94 -2.65 -10.73
N ARG A 452 -27.79 -3.46 -9.66
CA ARG A 452 -26.61 -3.47 -8.80
C ARG A 452 -25.36 -3.89 -9.58
N LEU A 453 -25.47 -4.79 -10.53
CA LEU A 453 -24.34 -5.22 -11.37
C LEU A 453 -23.72 -4.02 -12.09
N ILE A 454 -24.55 -3.12 -12.64
CA ILE A 454 -24.08 -1.90 -13.30
C ILE A 454 -23.59 -0.86 -12.30
N ASP A 455 -24.29 -0.66 -11.17
CA ASP A 455 -23.85 0.29 -10.13
C ASP A 455 -22.47 -0.06 -9.57
N MET A 456 -22.10 -1.36 -9.56
CA MET A 456 -20.84 -1.91 -9.06
C MET A 456 -19.80 -2.15 -10.18
N TYR A 457 -19.91 -1.52 -11.36
CA TYR A 457 -19.01 -1.76 -12.49
C TYR A 457 -17.52 -1.60 -12.14
N SER A 458 -17.19 -0.72 -11.21
CA SER A 458 -15.83 -0.51 -10.72
C SER A 458 -15.22 -1.70 -9.98
N LEU A 459 -16.02 -2.69 -9.60
CA LEU A 459 -15.58 -3.92 -8.93
C LEU A 459 -15.49 -5.14 -9.86
N TRP A 460 -15.91 -5.03 -11.13
CA TRP A 460 -15.90 -6.17 -12.07
C TRP A 460 -14.52 -6.79 -12.21
N GLU A 461 -13.47 -5.96 -12.27
CA GLU A 461 -12.10 -6.48 -12.38
C GLU A 461 -11.72 -7.36 -11.18
N LYS A 462 -12.15 -7.01 -9.96
CA LYS A 462 -11.90 -7.84 -8.77
C LYS A 462 -12.68 -9.15 -8.80
N VAL A 463 -13.92 -9.13 -9.31
CA VAL A 463 -14.73 -10.36 -9.45
C VAL A 463 -14.10 -11.29 -10.51
N PHE A 464 -13.68 -10.75 -11.66
CA PHE A 464 -12.94 -11.54 -12.65
C PHE A 464 -11.63 -12.08 -12.07
N THR A 465 -10.89 -11.26 -11.33
CA THR A 465 -9.64 -11.69 -10.67
C THR A 465 -9.90 -12.86 -9.70
N TYR A 466 -10.98 -12.79 -8.91
CA TYR A 466 -11.35 -13.90 -8.03
C TYR A 466 -11.60 -15.20 -8.82
N PHE A 467 -12.35 -15.14 -9.92
CA PHE A 467 -12.59 -16.33 -10.76
C PHE A 467 -11.33 -16.83 -11.47
N VAL A 468 -10.41 -15.95 -11.85
CA VAL A 468 -9.10 -16.35 -12.41
C VAL A 468 -8.23 -17.03 -11.36
N VAL A 469 -8.19 -16.51 -10.14
CA VAL A 469 -7.42 -17.10 -9.03
C VAL A 469 -7.96 -18.47 -8.63
N THR A 470 -9.28 -18.67 -8.71
CA THR A 470 -9.94 -19.96 -8.44
C THR A 470 -10.01 -20.89 -9.65
N ASN A 471 -9.41 -20.53 -10.79
CA ASN A 471 -9.43 -21.30 -12.04
C ASN A 471 -10.83 -21.65 -12.57
N ASP A 472 -11.81 -20.75 -12.43
CA ASP A 472 -13.21 -20.99 -12.80
C ASP A 472 -13.60 -20.29 -14.13
N THR A 473 -13.28 -20.91 -15.27
CA THR A 473 -13.60 -20.38 -16.61
C THR A 473 -15.09 -20.25 -16.87
N ASP A 474 -15.91 -21.18 -16.35
CA ASP A 474 -17.37 -21.12 -16.49
C ASP A 474 -17.96 -19.92 -15.76
N ALA A 475 -17.45 -19.61 -14.57
CA ALA A 475 -17.88 -18.43 -13.83
C ALA A 475 -17.52 -17.14 -14.58
N ILE A 476 -16.33 -17.05 -15.20
CA ILE A 476 -15.93 -15.90 -16.03
C ILE A 476 -16.93 -15.67 -17.16
N ARG A 477 -17.22 -16.72 -17.95
CA ARG A 477 -18.18 -16.65 -19.07
C ARG A 477 -19.59 -16.26 -18.61
N LYS A 478 -20.07 -16.88 -17.53
CA LYS A 478 -21.38 -16.60 -16.96
C LYS A 478 -21.50 -15.17 -16.46
N PHE A 479 -20.45 -14.65 -15.79
CA PHE A 479 -20.42 -13.29 -15.27
C PHE A 479 -20.41 -12.26 -16.40
N GLU A 480 -19.55 -12.44 -17.43
CA GLU A 480 -19.50 -11.62 -18.63
C GLU A 480 -20.87 -11.54 -19.34
N ASN A 481 -21.51 -12.70 -19.55
CA ASN A 481 -22.84 -12.76 -20.15
C ASN A 481 -23.90 -12.02 -19.33
N SER A 482 -23.82 -12.10 -18.00
CA SER A 482 -24.73 -11.38 -17.11
C SER A 482 -24.54 -9.86 -17.24
N ILE A 483 -23.29 -9.39 -17.33
CA ILE A 483 -22.95 -7.98 -17.56
C ILE A 483 -23.51 -7.50 -18.92
N CYS A 484 -23.26 -8.24 -20.01
CA CYS A 484 -23.72 -7.87 -21.34
C CYS A 484 -25.24 -7.73 -21.38
N LYS A 485 -25.98 -8.70 -20.82
CA LYS A 485 -27.45 -8.66 -20.75
C LYS A 485 -27.96 -7.43 -19.99
N GLN A 486 -27.28 -7.04 -18.90
CA GLN A 486 -27.69 -5.90 -18.10
C GLN A 486 -27.36 -4.57 -18.78
N ILE A 487 -26.24 -4.48 -19.52
CA ILE A 487 -25.88 -3.31 -20.32
C ILE A 487 -26.93 -2.97 -21.35
N ASP A 488 -27.56 -3.99 -21.99
CA ASP A 488 -28.59 -3.80 -23.02
C ASP A 488 -29.90 -3.16 -22.48
N LEU A 489 -30.09 -3.17 -21.15
CA LEU A 489 -31.24 -2.55 -20.49
C LEU A 489 -31.03 -1.07 -20.18
N ILE A 490 -29.82 -0.52 -20.34
CA ILE A 490 -29.53 0.88 -20.04
C ILE A 490 -30.11 1.79 -21.13
N LYS A 491 -30.81 2.84 -20.68
CA LYS A 491 -31.35 3.91 -21.55
C LYS A 491 -31.04 5.27 -20.93
N ILE A 492 -30.74 6.25 -21.77
CA ILE A 492 -30.66 7.65 -21.37
C ILE A 492 -31.88 8.35 -21.95
N LYS A 493 -32.64 9.03 -21.08
CA LYS A 493 -33.83 9.75 -21.48
C LYS A 493 -33.51 10.77 -22.57
N ASP A 494 -34.28 10.75 -23.61
CA ASP A 494 -34.26 11.70 -24.73
C ASP A 494 -32.95 11.77 -25.53
N CYS A 495 -32.00 10.79 -25.33
CA CYS A 495 -30.75 10.78 -26.06
C CYS A 495 -30.29 9.34 -26.44
N ASN A 496 -30.65 8.90 -27.65
CA ASN A 496 -30.26 7.60 -28.19
C ASN A 496 -28.75 7.50 -28.45
N THR A 497 -28.09 8.60 -28.85
CA THR A 497 -26.65 8.64 -29.10
C THR A 497 -25.87 8.37 -27.82
N ASN A 498 -26.21 9.03 -26.72
CA ASN A 498 -25.56 8.79 -25.42
C ASN A 498 -25.89 7.41 -24.86
N THR A 499 -27.08 6.87 -25.12
CA THR A 499 -27.45 5.48 -24.79
C THR A 499 -26.50 4.48 -25.43
N GLN A 500 -26.23 4.62 -26.72
CA GLN A 500 -25.29 3.73 -27.43
C GLN A 500 -23.85 3.92 -26.95
N LEU A 501 -23.46 5.18 -26.69
CA LEU A 501 -22.12 5.51 -26.19
C LEU A 501 -21.84 4.88 -24.81
N ILE A 502 -22.79 4.97 -23.85
CA ILE A 502 -22.61 4.36 -22.52
C ILE A 502 -22.57 2.84 -22.58
N ARG A 503 -23.42 2.21 -23.41
CA ARG A 503 -23.40 0.76 -23.61
C ARG A 503 -22.07 0.29 -24.16
N ASN A 504 -21.56 0.93 -25.22
CA ASN A 504 -20.27 0.62 -25.81
C ASN A 504 -19.11 0.84 -24.81
N SER A 505 -19.20 1.88 -24.00
CA SER A 505 -18.19 2.19 -22.99
C SER A 505 -18.10 1.13 -21.89
N LEU A 506 -19.27 0.67 -21.41
CA LEU A 506 -19.34 -0.39 -20.40
C LEU A 506 -18.93 -1.76 -20.94
N GLN A 507 -19.28 -2.08 -22.20
CA GLN A 507 -18.82 -3.32 -22.86
C GLN A 507 -17.30 -3.35 -22.97
N LYS A 508 -16.67 -2.24 -23.42
CA LYS A 508 -15.22 -2.12 -23.45
C LYS A 508 -14.61 -2.22 -22.05
N HIS A 509 -15.23 -1.59 -21.04
CA HIS A 509 -14.77 -1.67 -19.65
C HIS A 509 -14.81 -3.12 -19.14
N CYS A 510 -15.87 -3.88 -19.43
CA CYS A 510 -15.95 -5.30 -19.09
C CYS A 510 -14.81 -6.10 -19.73
N THR A 511 -14.54 -5.86 -21.02
CA THR A 511 -13.42 -6.50 -21.74
C THR A 511 -12.06 -6.17 -21.07
N TYR A 512 -11.84 -4.92 -20.68
CA TYR A 512 -10.59 -4.51 -19.99
C TYR A 512 -10.48 -5.19 -18.61
N CYS A 513 -11.56 -5.25 -17.82
CA CYS A 513 -11.60 -5.93 -16.54
C CYS A 513 -11.23 -7.42 -16.67
N LYS A 514 -11.85 -8.13 -17.64
CA LYS A 514 -11.56 -9.53 -17.90
C LYS A 514 -10.11 -9.75 -18.31
N ASN A 515 -9.60 -9.01 -19.29
CA ASN A 515 -8.23 -9.17 -19.78
C ASN A 515 -7.18 -8.80 -18.73
N MET A 516 -7.46 -7.82 -17.84
CA MET A 516 -6.59 -7.49 -16.71
C MET A 516 -6.44 -8.68 -15.76
N ALA A 517 -7.54 -9.37 -15.47
CA ALA A 517 -7.52 -10.58 -14.65
C ALA A 517 -6.82 -11.74 -15.37
N MET A 518 -7.14 -11.98 -16.64
CA MET A 518 -6.54 -13.06 -17.46
C MET A 518 -5.04 -12.91 -17.66
N ALA A 519 -4.50 -11.69 -17.59
CA ALA A 519 -3.05 -11.45 -17.61
C ALA A 519 -2.30 -12.10 -16.44
N LEU A 520 -2.98 -12.49 -15.36
CA LEU A 520 -2.40 -13.20 -14.21
C LEU A 520 -2.23 -14.71 -14.48
N ASN A 521 -3.05 -15.29 -15.36
CA ASN A 521 -3.06 -16.72 -15.63
C ASN A 521 -3.42 -17.01 -17.09
N TYR A 522 -2.39 -17.27 -17.91
CA TYR A 522 -2.56 -17.60 -19.33
C TYR A 522 -3.18 -18.97 -19.58
N ASP A 523 -3.07 -19.93 -18.64
CA ASP A 523 -3.64 -21.27 -18.79
C ASP A 523 -5.17 -21.25 -18.93
N MET A 524 -5.81 -20.15 -18.55
CA MET A 524 -7.24 -19.96 -18.65
C MET A 524 -7.73 -19.37 -19.99
N ILE A 525 -6.80 -19.09 -20.91
CA ILE A 525 -7.11 -18.45 -22.19
C ILE A 525 -7.16 -19.55 -23.27
N ASP A 526 -8.37 -19.93 -23.67
CA ASP A 526 -8.61 -21.01 -24.66
C ASP A 526 -8.35 -20.55 -26.11
N ASP A 527 -8.33 -19.23 -26.36
CA ASP A 527 -8.20 -18.67 -27.70
C ASP A 527 -6.97 -17.77 -27.82
N ILE A 528 -6.10 -18.07 -28.79
CA ILE A 528 -4.85 -17.32 -29.02
C ILE A 528 -5.14 -15.84 -29.36
N GLU A 529 -6.26 -15.54 -30.05
CA GLU A 529 -6.61 -14.16 -30.38
C GLU A 529 -6.93 -13.33 -29.11
N LEU A 530 -7.40 -13.96 -28.04
CA LEU A 530 -7.65 -13.32 -26.75
C LEU A 530 -6.37 -13.07 -25.93
N MET A 531 -5.23 -13.62 -26.34
CA MET A 531 -3.94 -13.46 -25.66
C MET A 531 -3.30 -12.10 -25.86
N ASP A 532 -3.65 -11.34 -26.91
CA ASP A 532 -2.98 -10.09 -27.29
C ASP A 532 -2.95 -9.07 -26.15
N LEU A 533 -4.08 -8.69 -25.60
CA LEU A 533 -4.14 -7.69 -24.53
C LEU A 533 -3.56 -8.19 -23.19
N PRO A 534 -3.83 -9.41 -22.71
CA PRO A 534 -3.15 -9.97 -21.54
C PRO A 534 -1.62 -9.98 -21.68
N CYS A 535 -1.11 -10.35 -22.86
CA CYS A 535 0.33 -10.34 -23.16
C CYS A 535 0.92 -8.93 -23.08
N LYS A 536 0.28 -7.94 -23.70
CA LYS A 536 0.70 -6.52 -23.64
C LYS A 536 0.74 -6.00 -22.21
N LEU A 537 -0.31 -6.26 -21.41
CA LEU A 537 -0.38 -5.84 -20.01
C LEU A 537 0.74 -6.45 -19.17
N ARG A 538 1.08 -7.72 -19.39
CA ARG A 538 2.15 -8.41 -18.67
C ARG A 538 3.52 -7.92 -19.11
N SER A 539 3.78 -7.86 -20.43
CA SER A 539 5.08 -7.48 -21.00
C SER A 539 5.46 -6.02 -20.73
N THR A 540 4.47 -5.16 -20.55
CA THR A 540 4.67 -3.74 -20.19
C THR A 540 4.58 -3.46 -18.70
N TYR A 541 4.53 -4.50 -17.87
CA TYR A 541 4.47 -4.41 -16.40
C TYR A 541 3.22 -3.70 -15.84
N LEU A 542 2.14 -3.61 -16.60
CA LEU A 542 0.91 -2.92 -16.23
C LEU A 542 -0.16 -3.81 -15.60
N ILE A 543 0.16 -5.06 -15.29
CA ILE A 543 -0.69 -5.92 -14.46
C ILE A 543 -0.67 -5.48 -12.99
N ARG A 544 -1.66 -5.91 -12.20
CA ARG A 544 -1.71 -5.60 -10.76
C ARG A 544 -0.70 -6.41 -9.96
N GLN A 545 0.46 -5.84 -9.70
CA GLN A 545 1.56 -6.51 -8.99
C GLN A 545 1.27 -6.88 -7.54
N HIS A 546 0.30 -6.23 -6.87
CA HIS A 546 -0.03 -6.56 -5.49
C HIS A 546 -0.68 -7.94 -5.31
N TYR A 547 -1.04 -8.59 -6.40
CA TYR A 547 -1.49 -9.99 -6.39
C TYR A 547 -0.36 -10.97 -6.72
N THR A 548 0.80 -10.51 -7.17
CA THR A 548 1.92 -11.37 -7.52
C THR A 548 2.91 -11.50 -6.37
N PRO A 549 3.45 -12.70 -6.10
CA PRO A 549 4.44 -12.91 -5.03
C PRO A 549 5.83 -12.34 -5.34
N PHE A 550 6.13 -12.08 -6.64
CA PHE A 550 7.41 -11.53 -7.11
C PHE A 550 7.21 -10.28 -7.96
N PRO A 551 8.27 -9.46 -8.15
CA PRO A 551 8.23 -8.37 -9.12
C PRO A 551 7.93 -8.87 -10.52
N VAL A 552 7.08 -8.14 -11.24
CA VAL A 552 6.65 -8.50 -12.60
C VAL A 552 7.82 -8.63 -13.57
N ILE A 553 8.89 -7.90 -13.33
CA ILE A 553 10.10 -7.92 -14.16
C ILE A 553 10.69 -9.32 -14.39
N ILE A 554 10.47 -10.25 -13.45
CA ILE A 554 10.91 -11.64 -13.60
C ILE A 554 10.00 -12.42 -14.55
N TYR A 555 8.72 -12.06 -14.61
CA TYR A 555 7.72 -12.85 -15.30
C TYR A 555 7.66 -12.61 -16.80
N THR A 556 8.17 -11.49 -17.30
CA THR A 556 8.17 -11.17 -18.73
C THR A 556 9.06 -12.11 -19.54
N ASP A 557 10.18 -12.54 -18.94
CA ASP A 557 11.10 -13.48 -19.57
C ASP A 557 10.88 -14.94 -19.15
N SER A 558 9.91 -15.18 -18.24
CA SER A 558 9.60 -16.53 -17.79
C SER A 558 8.49 -17.15 -18.63
N LYS A 559 8.59 -18.46 -18.82
CA LYS A 559 7.54 -19.28 -19.44
C LYS A 559 6.40 -19.64 -18.46
N ILE A 560 6.36 -19.00 -17.30
CA ILE A 560 5.33 -19.25 -16.29
C ILE A 560 4.01 -18.65 -16.75
N ASN A 561 3.02 -19.49 -17.05
CA ASN A 561 1.71 -19.05 -17.49
C ASN A 561 0.88 -18.50 -16.34
N ASN A 562 0.93 -19.15 -15.16
CA ASN A 562 0.20 -18.73 -13.96
C ASN A 562 1.16 -18.07 -12.94
N ILE A 563 1.21 -16.74 -12.92
CA ILE A 563 2.12 -15.98 -12.04
C ILE A 563 1.57 -15.76 -10.61
N ILE A 564 0.37 -16.20 -10.35
CA ILE A 564 -0.27 -16.14 -9.03
C ILE A 564 -0.32 -17.51 -8.34
N SER A 565 0.25 -18.55 -8.96
CA SER A 565 0.30 -19.88 -8.38
C SER A 565 1.13 -19.92 -7.09
N SER A 566 0.62 -20.61 -6.08
CA SER A 566 1.36 -20.86 -4.84
C SER A 566 2.62 -21.71 -5.07
N ASP A 567 2.69 -22.45 -6.18
CA ASP A 567 3.85 -23.30 -6.53
C ASP A 567 4.96 -22.56 -7.27
N ILE A 568 4.76 -21.28 -7.60
CA ILE A 568 5.74 -20.46 -8.34
C ILE A 568 7.13 -20.46 -7.67
N TYR A 569 7.19 -20.48 -6.35
CA TYR A 569 8.47 -20.55 -5.63
C TYR A 569 9.21 -21.85 -5.85
N ASN A 570 8.49 -22.99 -5.99
CA ASN A 570 9.10 -24.26 -6.32
C ASN A 570 9.59 -24.28 -7.76
N GLU A 571 8.82 -23.73 -8.69
CA GLU A 571 9.23 -23.59 -10.09
C GLU A 571 10.49 -22.74 -10.21
N LEU A 572 10.58 -21.61 -9.51
CA LEU A 572 11.75 -20.74 -9.50
C LEU A 572 13.02 -21.44 -8.96
N LEU A 573 12.88 -22.36 -8.01
CA LEU A 573 14.00 -23.10 -7.41
C LEU A 573 14.44 -24.34 -8.18
N THR A 574 13.57 -24.91 -9.04
CA THR A 574 13.78 -26.21 -9.65
C THR A 574 13.82 -26.20 -11.18
N SER A 575 13.27 -25.18 -11.83
CA SER A 575 13.19 -25.11 -13.29
C SER A 575 14.47 -24.52 -13.91
N ASP A 576 15.10 -25.25 -14.81
CA ASP A 576 16.30 -24.81 -15.55
C ASP A 576 15.98 -23.72 -16.60
N ASN A 577 14.71 -23.58 -16.95
CA ASN A 577 14.26 -22.66 -17.99
C ASN A 577 13.93 -21.26 -17.50
N ILE A 578 14.02 -20.97 -16.17
CA ILE A 578 13.69 -19.68 -15.59
C ILE A 578 14.97 -18.91 -15.31
N ASN A 579 15.12 -17.77 -15.98
CA ASN A 579 16.21 -16.85 -15.70
C ASN A 579 15.80 -15.92 -14.56
N LEU A 580 16.45 -16.08 -13.41
CA LEU A 580 16.23 -15.21 -12.23
C LEU A 580 17.12 -13.96 -12.25
N THR A 581 17.85 -13.71 -13.33
CA THR A 581 18.68 -12.50 -13.46
C THR A 581 17.76 -11.28 -13.54
N ILE A 582 18.03 -10.26 -12.74
CA ILE A 582 17.32 -8.99 -12.84
C ILE A 582 17.70 -8.35 -14.16
N ILE A 583 16.71 -8.14 -15.01
CA ILE A 583 16.88 -7.40 -16.24
C ILE A 583 17.09 -5.94 -15.87
N GLN A 584 18.15 -5.33 -16.38
CA GLN A 584 18.36 -3.89 -16.30
C GLN A 584 17.36 -3.19 -17.23
N VAL A 585 16.14 -3.04 -16.74
CA VAL A 585 15.10 -2.28 -17.45
C VAL A 585 15.35 -0.80 -17.22
N ALA A 586 15.27 -0.01 -18.28
CA ALA A 586 15.40 1.43 -18.15
C ALA A 586 14.44 1.98 -17.09
N PRO A 587 14.88 2.88 -16.19
CA PRO A 587 14.08 3.31 -15.03
C PRO A 587 12.71 3.90 -15.37
N TYR A 588 12.54 4.46 -16.59
CA TYR A 588 11.27 5.02 -17.08
C TYR A 588 10.28 3.94 -17.55
N ILE A 589 10.73 2.70 -17.79
CA ILE A 589 9.85 1.57 -18.18
C ILE A 589 9.17 0.94 -16.96
N ASN A 590 9.78 1.00 -15.79
CA ASN A 590 9.16 0.44 -14.58
C ASN A 590 7.93 1.26 -14.14
N PRO A 591 6.77 0.61 -13.91
CA PRO A 591 5.54 1.32 -13.52
C PRO A 591 5.57 1.78 -12.05
N ARG A 592 6.52 1.32 -11.25
CA ARG A 592 6.71 1.70 -9.86
C ARG A 592 8.16 1.53 -9.44
N LYS A 593 8.50 2.15 -8.33
CA LYS A 593 9.79 1.87 -7.69
C LYS A 593 9.86 0.40 -7.28
N ILE A 594 10.94 -0.29 -7.66
CA ILE A 594 11.28 -1.62 -7.14
C ILE A 594 11.90 -1.43 -5.76
N HIS A 595 11.47 -2.22 -4.79
CA HIS A 595 11.96 -2.14 -3.42
C HIS A 595 13.16 -3.05 -3.19
N ALA A 596 14.00 -2.69 -2.22
CA ALA A 596 15.22 -3.43 -1.89
C ALA A 596 14.95 -4.92 -1.59
N HIS A 597 13.89 -5.23 -0.84
CA HIS A 597 13.55 -6.61 -0.49
C HIS A 597 13.19 -7.48 -1.70
N GLU A 598 12.61 -6.89 -2.75
CA GLU A 598 12.26 -7.62 -3.97
C GLU A 598 13.54 -8.09 -4.68
N ILE A 599 14.54 -7.21 -4.74
CA ILE A 599 15.86 -7.53 -5.29
C ILE A 599 16.56 -8.58 -4.43
N CYS A 600 16.54 -8.39 -3.11
CA CYS A 600 17.13 -9.36 -2.17
C CYS A 600 16.54 -10.77 -2.34
N LEU A 601 15.22 -10.89 -2.48
CA LEU A 601 14.56 -12.19 -2.65
C LEU A 601 14.94 -12.86 -3.98
N ILE A 602 14.97 -12.10 -5.07
CA ILE A 602 15.40 -12.61 -6.38
C ILE A 602 16.84 -13.16 -6.28
N ASN A 603 17.76 -12.38 -5.74
CA ASN A 603 19.15 -12.76 -5.60
C ASN A 603 19.33 -13.95 -4.66
N LEU A 604 18.58 -14.01 -3.56
CA LEU A 604 18.59 -15.16 -2.64
C LEU A 604 18.17 -16.44 -3.36
N PHE A 605 17.04 -16.45 -4.04
CA PHE A 605 16.56 -17.65 -4.75
C PHE A 605 17.48 -18.05 -5.91
N ASN A 606 18.01 -17.07 -6.65
CA ASN A 606 18.98 -17.32 -7.71
C ASN A 606 20.28 -17.93 -7.16
N TYR A 607 20.79 -17.40 -6.05
CA TYR A 607 21.98 -17.91 -5.39
C TYR A 607 21.78 -19.36 -4.91
N ILE A 608 20.65 -19.65 -4.24
CA ILE A 608 20.30 -21.00 -3.77
C ILE A 608 20.24 -21.99 -4.95
N LYS A 609 19.59 -21.60 -6.06
CA LYS A 609 19.46 -22.42 -7.25
C LYS A 609 20.85 -22.74 -7.86
N ASN A 610 21.64 -21.70 -8.13
CA ASN A 610 22.95 -21.84 -8.75
C ASN A 610 23.93 -22.64 -7.88
N PHE A 611 23.87 -22.40 -6.54
CA PHE A 611 24.71 -23.17 -5.60
C PHE A 611 24.35 -24.65 -5.56
N SER A 612 23.08 -25.00 -5.71
CA SER A 612 22.60 -26.38 -5.60
C SER A 612 23.20 -27.28 -6.68
N ASP A 613 23.63 -26.72 -7.82
CA ASP A 613 24.30 -27.46 -8.92
C ASP A 613 25.80 -27.66 -8.67
N THR A 614 26.35 -27.01 -7.66
CA THR A 614 27.81 -27.09 -7.39
C THR A 614 28.13 -28.03 -6.24
N HIS A 615 29.37 -28.53 -6.20
CA HIS A 615 29.93 -29.33 -5.08
C HIS A 615 30.75 -28.45 -4.10
N SER A 616 30.72 -27.11 -4.26
CA SER A 616 31.45 -26.17 -3.40
C SER A 616 30.79 -26.03 -2.03
N SER A 617 31.50 -25.44 -1.07
CA SER A 617 30.89 -24.99 0.18
C SER A 617 30.05 -23.72 -0.01
N PHE A 618 28.98 -23.59 0.76
CA PHE A 618 28.11 -22.39 0.72
C PHE A 618 28.88 -21.20 1.28
N ASP A 619 28.96 -20.13 0.50
CA ASP A 619 29.64 -18.89 0.85
C ASP A 619 28.57 -17.80 1.19
N SER A 620 28.35 -17.60 2.48
CA SER A 620 27.40 -16.58 2.95
C SER A 620 27.91 -15.16 2.67
N GLY A 621 29.25 -14.94 2.61
CA GLY A 621 29.80 -13.62 2.27
C GLY A 621 29.46 -13.24 0.84
N LYS A 622 29.67 -14.17 -0.10
CA LYS A 622 29.32 -13.96 -1.50
C LYS A 622 27.82 -13.72 -1.71
N LEU A 623 26.96 -14.47 -1.00
CA LEU A 623 25.51 -14.22 -1.03
C LEU A 623 25.20 -12.79 -0.63
N ILE A 624 25.79 -12.31 0.46
CA ILE A 624 25.52 -10.97 0.97
C ILE A 624 26.03 -9.91 0.00
N ASP A 625 27.21 -10.08 -0.59
CA ASP A 625 27.75 -9.19 -1.62
C ASP A 625 26.79 -9.09 -2.81
N GLU A 626 26.19 -10.19 -3.27
CA GLU A 626 25.18 -10.20 -4.31
C GLU A 626 23.89 -9.47 -3.91
N LEU A 627 23.49 -9.50 -2.62
CA LEU A 627 22.31 -8.79 -2.13
C LEU A 627 22.50 -7.27 -2.07
N ILE A 628 23.74 -6.78 -1.91
CA ILE A 628 24.06 -5.35 -1.72
C ILE A 628 24.43 -4.63 -3.03
N THR A 629 24.60 -5.32 -4.13
CA THR A 629 25.11 -4.78 -5.40
C THR A 629 24.30 -3.62 -5.99
N TYR A 630 23.18 -3.22 -5.38
CA TYR A 630 22.27 -2.21 -5.90
C TYR A 630 22.29 -0.90 -5.08
N ASP A 631 22.12 0.24 -5.76
CA ASP A 631 22.06 1.59 -5.13
C ASP A 631 21.01 1.67 -4.00
N LEU A 632 19.91 0.93 -4.11
CA LEU A 632 18.87 0.86 -3.07
C LEU A 632 19.38 0.29 -1.73
N CYS A 633 20.44 -0.50 -1.75
CA CYS A 633 21.06 -1.09 -0.57
C CYS A 633 22.30 -0.30 -0.11
N SER A 634 22.61 0.86 -0.70
CA SER A 634 23.78 1.70 -0.37
C SER A 634 23.82 2.16 1.09
N ASP A 635 22.66 2.27 1.76
CA ASP A 635 22.56 2.62 3.18
C ASP A 635 22.85 1.44 4.11
N ILE A 636 23.03 0.24 3.57
CA ILE A 636 23.45 -0.93 4.32
C ILE A 636 24.98 -1.04 4.22
N ASN A 637 25.66 -0.82 5.34
CA ASN A 637 27.11 -0.93 5.41
C ASN A 637 27.52 -2.27 6.01
N LEU A 638 28.20 -3.08 5.23
CA LEU A 638 28.83 -4.32 5.67
C LEU A 638 30.34 -4.09 5.74
N SER A 639 30.86 -4.07 6.94
CA SER A 639 32.30 -4.12 7.08
C SER A 639 32.77 -5.58 6.99
N GLN A 640 33.70 -5.86 6.08
CA GLN A 640 34.44 -7.13 6.11
C GLN A 640 35.24 -7.19 7.40
N CYS A 641 34.81 -7.97 8.38
CA CYS A 641 35.64 -8.35 9.49
C CYS A 641 36.54 -9.51 9.05
N LYS A 642 37.84 -9.34 9.19
CA LYS A 642 38.79 -10.46 9.05
C LYS A 642 38.40 -11.55 10.04
N GLY A 643 38.38 -12.80 9.58
CA GLY A 643 38.00 -13.96 10.37
C GLY A 643 38.73 -14.01 11.72
N VAL A 644 38.00 -14.30 12.77
CA VAL A 644 38.57 -14.54 14.11
C VAL A 644 39.08 -15.98 14.11
N LYS A 645 40.42 -16.16 14.10
CA LYS A 645 41.01 -17.48 14.31
C LYS A 645 40.82 -17.88 15.76
N LEU A 646 40.11 -18.95 16.01
CA LEU A 646 40.01 -19.56 17.34
C LEU A 646 41.31 -20.35 17.61
N GLU A 647 42.05 -19.92 18.63
CA GLU A 647 43.43 -20.33 18.98
C GLU A 647 43.52 -21.80 19.36
N ASN A 648 42.91 -22.73 18.91
CA ASN A 648 43.21 -24.18 19.13
C ASN A 648 42.74 -25.11 18.00
N ASN A 649 42.30 -24.57 16.88
CA ASN A 649 41.93 -25.40 15.73
C ASN A 649 42.19 -24.62 14.43
N ASP A 650 43.30 -24.87 13.80
CA ASP A 650 43.69 -24.27 12.50
C ASP A 650 42.66 -24.46 11.36
N LYS A 651 41.51 -25.02 11.66
CA LYS A 651 40.44 -25.37 10.68
C LYS A 651 39.12 -24.69 10.90
N GLN A 652 38.91 -23.90 11.96
CA GLN A 652 37.65 -23.19 12.18
C GLN A 652 37.87 -21.65 12.15
N GLU A 653 37.64 -21.05 11.00
CA GLU A 653 37.49 -19.62 10.86
C GLU A 653 36.01 -19.25 11.08
N VAL A 654 35.77 -18.23 11.92
CA VAL A 654 34.45 -17.63 12.15
C VAL A 654 34.49 -16.17 11.71
N ASP A 655 33.64 -15.83 10.75
CA ASP A 655 33.51 -14.49 10.28
C ASP A 655 32.40 -13.75 11.04
N ILE A 656 32.66 -12.51 11.48
CA ILE A 656 31.69 -11.65 12.16
C ILE A 656 31.61 -10.32 11.43
N PRO A 657 30.91 -10.25 10.27
CA PRO A 657 30.68 -8.99 9.59
C PRO A 657 29.78 -8.09 10.42
N LYS A 658 30.14 -6.81 10.51
CA LYS A 658 29.30 -5.79 11.12
C LYS A 658 28.31 -5.27 10.07
N THR A 659 27.03 -5.51 10.29
CA THR A 659 25.94 -4.99 9.46
C THR A 659 25.34 -3.75 10.11
N THR A 660 25.50 -2.60 9.51
CA THR A 660 24.92 -1.35 10.01
C THR A 660 23.90 -0.82 9.02
N CYS A 661 22.69 -0.59 9.51
CA CYS A 661 21.64 0.03 8.75
C CYS A 661 21.66 1.53 9.04
N LYS A 662 22.21 2.33 8.11
CA LYS A 662 22.26 3.79 8.22
C LYS A 662 20.94 4.37 7.72
N SER A 663 20.34 5.23 8.51
CA SER A 663 19.25 6.08 8.06
C SER A 663 19.40 7.45 8.71
N ASP A 664 19.66 8.47 7.91
CA ASP A 664 19.81 9.86 8.37
C ASP A 664 18.49 10.43 8.92
N GLU A 665 17.36 9.80 8.59
CA GLU A 665 16.01 10.21 8.98
C GLU A 665 15.49 9.55 10.26
N PHE A 666 16.15 8.50 10.75
CA PHE A 666 15.87 8.00 12.10
C PHE A 666 16.47 9.00 13.11
N GLY A 667 15.62 9.64 13.91
CA GLY A 667 16.03 10.54 14.98
C GLY A 667 17.15 9.97 15.88
N ASN A 668 17.16 10.23 17.16
CA ASN A 668 18.14 9.68 18.11
C ASN A 668 18.08 8.13 18.15
N ALA A 669 19.24 7.49 18.48
CA ALA A 669 19.29 6.04 18.72
C ALA A 669 18.21 5.60 19.72
N LYS A 670 17.58 4.44 19.47
CA LYS A 670 16.55 3.90 20.36
C LYS A 670 17.13 3.60 21.72
N GLN A 671 16.54 4.19 22.74
CA GLN A 671 16.90 3.95 24.14
C GLN A 671 16.15 2.75 24.73
N GLN A 672 14.97 2.48 24.17
CA GLN A 672 14.10 1.37 24.52
C GLN A 672 13.58 0.71 23.25
N ILE A 673 13.34 -0.60 23.31
CA ILE A 673 12.77 -1.38 22.19
C ILE A 673 11.61 -2.25 22.71
N LYS A 674 10.43 -2.11 22.11
CA LYS A 674 9.28 -2.97 22.40
C LYS A 674 9.37 -4.21 21.52
N VAL A 675 9.53 -5.39 22.17
CA VAL A 675 9.69 -6.68 21.49
C VAL A 675 8.44 -7.53 21.69
N ALA A 676 8.05 -8.25 20.64
CA ALA A 676 7.02 -9.27 20.66
C ALA A 676 7.65 -10.66 20.45
N LEU A 677 7.39 -11.57 21.38
CA LEU A 677 7.65 -13.00 21.21
C LEU A 677 6.40 -13.69 20.69
N SER A 678 6.53 -14.35 19.55
CA SER A 678 5.43 -15.17 19.02
C SER A 678 5.32 -16.51 19.73
N ASN A 679 4.07 -16.92 19.99
CA ASN A 679 3.72 -18.28 20.39
C ASN A 679 3.04 -18.93 19.20
N ILE A 680 3.79 -19.70 18.41
CA ILE A 680 3.32 -20.34 17.17
C ILE A 680 3.70 -21.81 17.15
N LYS A 681 2.75 -22.67 16.75
CA LYS A 681 2.92 -24.11 16.64
C LYS A 681 3.54 -24.48 15.30
N ILE A 682 4.59 -25.29 15.34
CA ILE A 682 5.24 -25.86 14.16
C ILE A 682 5.07 -27.37 14.22
N SER A 683 4.22 -27.93 13.36
CA SER A 683 3.96 -29.37 13.38
C SER A 683 5.11 -30.18 12.75
N ASN A 684 5.31 -31.42 13.22
CA ASN A 684 6.26 -32.32 12.58
C ASN A 684 5.92 -32.56 11.10
N ASN A 685 4.63 -32.53 10.74
CA ASN A 685 4.21 -32.72 9.35
C ASN A 685 4.65 -31.53 8.47
N ASP A 686 4.59 -30.30 8.98
CA ASP A 686 5.08 -29.10 8.27
C ASP A 686 6.57 -29.21 8.02
N LEU A 687 7.33 -29.57 9.07
CA LEU A 687 8.79 -29.75 8.98
C LEU A 687 9.18 -30.82 7.94
N ILE A 688 8.57 -32.00 8.02
CA ILE A 688 8.85 -33.11 7.11
C ILE A 688 8.48 -32.76 5.67
N SER A 689 7.35 -32.09 5.47
CA SER A 689 6.90 -31.68 4.12
C SER A 689 7.84 -30.65 3.51
N ALA A 690 8.35 -29.72 4.31
CA ALA A 690 9.34 -28.74 3.85
C ALA A 690 10.67 -29.43 3.48
N ILE A 691 11.16 -30.38 4.29
CA ILE A 691 12.36 -31.19 3.99
C ILE A 691 12.19 -32.01 2.70
N LYS A 692 10.99 -32.50 2.42
CA LYS A 692 10.70 -33.20 1.16
C LYS A 692 10.66 -32.27 -0.06
N GLY A 693 10.61 -30.96 0.12
CA GLY A 693 10.50 -29.96 -0.95
C GLY A 693 9.05 -29.65 -1.37
N ALA A 694 8.07 -30.15 -0.62
CA ALA A 694 6.62 -29.89 -0.82
C ALA A 694 6.00 -29.33 0.46
N PRO A 695 6.35 -28.09 0.86
CA PRO A 695 5.86 -27.47 2.09
C PRO A 695 4.33 -27.34 2.06
N ILE A 696 3.71 -27.54 3.24
CA ILE A 696 2.28 -27.39 3.41
C ILE A 696 1.99 -25.93 3.73
N LEU A 697 1.16 -25.28 2.91
CA LEU A 697 0.63 -23.95 3.17
C LEU A 697 -0.89 -23.99 2.97
N ASN A 698 -1.60 -24.24 4.06
CA ASN A 698 -3.07 -24.24 4.08
C ASN A 698 -3.63 -22.95 4.71
N SER A 699 -4.96 -22.78 4.69
CA SER A 699 -5.65 -21.63 5.28
C SER A 699 -5.27 -21.41 6.73
N ALA A 700 -5.32 -22.46 7.55
CA ALA A 700 -5.05 -22.34 8.99
C ALA A 700 -3.61 -21.89 9.29
N LYS A 701 -2.62 -22.36 8.54
CA LYS A 701 -1.22 -21.95 8.70
C LYS A 701 -1.03 -20.50 8.30
N ARG A 702 -1.62 -20.09 7.19
CA ARG A 702 -1.59 -18.70 6.74
C ARG A 702 -2.26 -17.78 7.75
N GLU A 703 -3.43 -18.13 8.26
CA GLU A 703 -4.20 -17.33 9.24
C GLU A 703 -3.39 -17.11 10.50
N ARG A 704 -2.72 -18.13 11.01
CA ARG A 704 -1.81 -17.97 12.16
C ARG A 704 -0.76 -16.89 11.92
N HIS A 705 -0.10 -16.90 10.75
CA HIS A 705 0.89 -15.86 10.42
C HIS A 705 0.27 -14.48 10.27
N PHE A 706 -0.88 -14.37 9.64
CA PHE A 706 -1.59 -13.08 9.48
C PHE A 706 -2.02 -12.52 10.83
N HIS A 707 -2.55 -13.38 11.70
CA HIS A 707 -2.93 -13.02 13.06
C HIS A 707 -1.73 -12.45 13.86
N LEU A 708 -0.59 -13.13 13.84
CA LEU A 708 0.61 -12.65 14.56
C LEU A 708 1.10 -11.30 14.03
N ILE A 709 1.09 -11.10 12.70
CA ILE A 709 1.46 -9.82 12.08
C ILE A 709 0.47 -8.72 12.47
N ASN A 710 -0.83 -9.01 12.47
CA ASN A 710 -1.87 -8.05 12.83
C ASN A 710 -1.75 -7.65 14.31
N LEU A 711 -1.60 -8.60 15.21
CA LEU A 711 -1.34 -8.34 16.63
C LEU A 711 -0.10 -7.48 16.84
N SER A 712 1.00 -7.75 16.10
CA SER A 712 2.22 -6.96 16.21
C SER A 712 2.01 -5.49 15.77
N THR A 713 1.08 -5.27 14.83
CA THR A 713 0.68 -3.95 14.37
C THR A 713 -0.17 -3.22 15.41
N GLU A 714 -1.15 -3.89 15.99
CA GLU A 714 -2.03 -3.35 17.04
C GLU A 714 -1.23 -2.93 18.26
N GLU A 715 -0.32 -3.79 18.69
CA GLU A 715 0.57 -3.56 19.81
C GLU A 715 1.71 -2.56 19.52
N LYS A 716 1.87 -2.12 18.27
CA LYS A 716 2.91 -1.16 17.84
C LYS A 716 4.30 -1.57 18.31
N VAL A 717 4.68 -2.83 18.09
CA VAL A 717 5.98 -3.34 18.53
C VAL A 717 7.10 -2.92 17.56
N ASP A 718 8.29 -2.73 18.09
CA ASP A 718 9.49 -2.40 17.31
C ASP A 718 10.12 -3.64 16.67
N CYS A 719 10.05 -4.80 17.37
CA CYS A 719 10.65 -6.05 16.93
C CYS A 719 9.69 -7.22 17.15
N LEU A 720 9.51 -8.04 16.10
CA LEU A 720 8.78 -9.31 16.16
C LEU A 720 9.76 -10.48 16.01
N LEU A 721 9.78 -11.42 16.95
CA LEU A 721 10.60 -12.61 16.93
C LEU A 721 9.76 -13.87 16.74
N LEU A 722 10.07 -14.66 15.69
CA LEU A 722 9.46 -15.95 15.39
C LEU A 722 10.47 -17.09 15.61
N PRO A 723 10.02 -18.33 15.88
CA PRO A 723 10.89 -19.48 16.04
C PRO A 723 11.66 -19.90 14.79
N GLU A 724 12.60 -20.84 14.95
CA GLU A 724 13.27 -21.55 13.85
C GLU A 724 12.23 -22.30 13.00
N VAL A 725 12.48 -22.42 11.69
CA VAL A 725 11.67 -23.13 10.68
C VAL A 725 10.15 -22.82 10.74
N SER A 726 9.80 -21.63 11.20
CA SER A 726 8.41 -21.19 11.36
C SER A 726 7.84 -20.49 10.15
N LEU A 727 8.67 -19.77 9.39
CA LEU A 727 8.24 -18.88 8.31
C LEU A 727 8.22 -19.58 6.95
N PRO A 728 7.06 -19.83 6.33
CA PRO A 728 6.99 -20.33 4.97
C PRO A 728 7.65 -19.37 3.96
N LYS A 729 8.38 -19.93 2.99
CA LYS A 729 9.06 -19.12 1.95
C LYS A 729 8.07 -18.28 1.14
N GLU A 730 6.85 -18.75 0.95
CA GLU A 730 5.76 -18.07 0.25
C GLU A 730 5.30 -16.79 0.97
N LEU A 731 5.52 -16.70 2.27
CA LEU A 731 5.17 -15.53 3.08
C LEU A 731 6.32 -14.52 3.24
N LEU A 732 7.52 -14.81 2.72
CA LEU A 732 8.68 -13.89 2.83
C LEU A 732 8.36 -12.49 2.31
N VAL A 733 7.68 -12.38 1.15
CA VAL A 733 7.25 -11.09 0.59
C VAL A 733 6.28 -10.37 1.53
N THR A 734 5.34 -11.11 2.13
CA THR A 734 4.34 -10.54 3.05
C THR A 734 5.02 -9.95 4.29
N TYR A 735 5.95 -10.68 4.89
CA TYR A 735 6.71 -10.20 6.05
C TYR A 735 7.63 -9.03 5.71
N ALA A 736 8.30 -9.07 4.55
CA ALA A 736 9.13 -7.97 4.07
C ALA A 736 8.32 -6.69 3.83
N GLU A 737 7.18 -6.79 3.16
CA GLU A 737 6.27 -5.65 2.94
C GLU A 737 5.73 -5.08 4.25
N HIS A 738 5.38 -5.94 5.20
CA HIS A 738 4.96 -5.52 6.53
C HIS A 738 6.08 -4.77 7.25
N SER A 739 7.27 -5.36 7.34
CA SER A 739 8.46 -4.75 7.94
C SER A 739 8.77 -3.38 7.32
N ARG A 740 8.74 -3.29 5.98
CA ARG A 740 8.95 -2.06 5.24
C ARG A 740 7.93 -0.97 5.59
N ARG A 741 6.64 -1.31 5.53
CA ARG A 741 5.54 -0.35 5.74
C ARG A 741 5.49 0.17 7.18
N LYS A 742 5.65 -0.72 8.14
CA LYS A 742 5.58 -0.41 9.57
C LYS A 742 6.92 0.01 10.18
N GLN A 743 8.02 -0.14 9.43
CA GLN A 743 9.38 0.08 9.91
C GLN A 743 9.69 -0.77 11.17
N GLN A 744 9.23 -2.02 11.15
CA GLN A 744 9.34 -3.01 12.22
C GLN A 744 10.45 -4.02 11.90
N LEU A 745 11.39 -4.19 12.83
CA LEU A 745 12.39 -5.27 12.78
C LEU A 745 11.67 -6.62 12.93
N ILE A 746 11.97 -7.59 12.04
CA ILE A 746 11.44 -8.96 12.17
C ILE A 746 12.58 -9.95 12.10
N ILE A 747 12.59 -10.93 13.00
CA ILE A 747 13.57 -12.01 13.05
C ILE A 747 12.83 -13.33 13.02
N ALA A 748 13.18 -14.24 12.11
CA ALA A 748 12.48 -15.52 11.93
C ALA A 748 13.41 -16.60 11.40
N GLY A 749 13.06 -17.86 11.64
CA GLY A 749 13.60 -18.99 10.90
C GLY A 749 12.71 -19.35 9.72
N ILE A 750 13.29 -19.44 8.52
CA ILE A 750 12.57 -19.87 7.31
C ILE A 750 12.38 -21.38 7.36
N GLU A 751 11.22 -21.90 6.93
CA GLU A 751 11.05 -23.33 6.69
C GLU A 751 12.14 -23.84 5.73
N HIS A 752 12.50 -25.12 5.86
CA HIS A 752 13.53 -25.71 5.02
C HIS A 752 13.25 -25.44 3.53
N ILE A 753 14.22 -24.82 2.86
CA ILE A 753 14.18 -24.61 1.41
C ILE A 753 14.94 -25.76 0.75
N VAL A 754 14.27 -26.43 -0.17
CA VAL A 754 14.90 -27.50 -0.96
C VAL A 754 15.09 -27.04 -2.38
N SER A 755 16.32 -27.14 -2.87
CA SER A 755 16.65 -26.94 -4.27
C SER A 755 17.49 -28.15 -4.71
N TYR A 756 17.03 -28.84 -5.75
CA TYR A 756 17.56 -30.14 -6.17
C TYR A 756 17.63 -31.17 -5.02
N ASN A 757 18.81 -31.54 -4.55
CA ASN A 757 19.00 -32.50 -3.45
C ASN A 757 19.50 -31.87 -2.16
N LYS A 758 19.70 -30.53 -2.12
CA LYS A 758 20.17 -29.80 -0.93
C LYS A 758 19.01 -29.20 -0.13
N CYS A 759 19.14 -29.26 1.20
CA CYS A 759 18.11 -28.79 2.15
C CYS A 759 18.71 -27.70 3.03
N PHE A 760 18.24 -26.46 2.85
CA PHE A 760 18.75 -25.26 3.51
C PHE A 760 17.88 -24.86 4.69
N ASN A 761 18.51 -24.54 5.83
CA ASN A 761 17.89 -23.95 7.01
C ASN A 761 18.43 -22.52 7.21
N PHE A 762 17.60 -21.51 6.94
CA PHE A 762 17.98 -20.12 7.06
C PHE A 762 17.33 -19.44 8.26
N SER A 763 18.11 -18.66 8.99
CA SER A 763 17.58 -17.53 9.77
C SER A 763 17.51 -16.30 8.88
N VAL A 764 16.51 -15.45 9.08
CA VAL A 764 16.34 -14.21 8.33
C VAL A 764 16.06 -13.04 9.27
N VAL A 765 16.71 -11.91 8.98
CA VAL A 765 16.45 -10.62 9.65
C VAL A 765 15.95 -9.63 8.61
N PHE A 766 14.73 -9.13 8.79
CA PHE A 766 14.17 -8.05 7.99
C PHE A 766 14.55 -6.73 8.66
N LEU A 767 15.46 -5.98 8.03
CA LEU A 767 16.03 -4.73 8.54
C LEU A 767 15.36 -3.55 7.84
N PRO A 768 14.37 -2.89 8.46
CA PRO A 768 13.74 -1.71 7.87
C PRO A 768 14.64 -0.48 7.99
N TYR A 769 14.62 0.38 6.95
CA TYR A 769 15.39 1.62 6.88
C TYR A 769 14.68 2.63 5.96
N ILE A 770 15.17 3.87 5.95
CA ILE A 770 14.68 4.92 5.06
C ILE A 770 15.80 5.30 4.09
N HIS A 771 15.55 5.19 2.79
CA HIS A 771 16.45 5.55 1.72
C HIS A 771 15.87 6.69 0.89
N LYS A 772 16.52 7.87 0.91
CA LYS A 772 16.07 9.08 0.17
C LYS A 772 14.56 9.36 0.39
N GLY A 773 14.11 9.34 1.65
CA GLY A 773 12.72 9.56 2.05
C GLY A 773 11.75 8.40 1.80
N ASN A 774 12.21 7.25 1.31
CA ASN A 774 11.38 6.09 1.05
C ASN A 774 11.63 4.99 2.09
N LYS A 775 10.54 4.39 2.57
CA LYS A 775 10.61 3.23 3.45
C LYS A 775 11.05 2.00 2.66
N GLU A 776 12.14 1.39 3.09
CA GLU A 776 12.73 0.17 2.52
C GLU A 776 12.94 -0.88 3.59
N VAL A 777 13.22 -2.10 3.18
CA VAL A 777 13.66 -3.19 4.05
C VAL A 777 14.72 -4.03 3.34
N PHE A 778 15.81 -4.28 4.04
CA PHE A 778 16.85 -5.21 3.60
C PHE A 778 16.59 -6.58 4.22
N ILE A 779 16.66 -7.63 3.43
CA ILE A 779 16.52 -9.01 3.90
C ILE A 779 17.93 -9.57 4.08
N LEU A 780 18.28 -9.90 5.32
CA LEU A 780 19.56 -10.49 5.69
C LEU A 780 19.35 -11.98 6.03
N PRO A 781 19.48 -12.90 5.05
CA PRO A 781 19.42 -14.32 5.28
C PRO A 781 20.79 -14.84 5.74
N ARG A 782 20.80 -15.76 6.68
CA ARG A 782 22.00 -16.49 7.13
C ARG A 782 21.72 -17.98 7.19
N LEU A 783 22.52 -18.77 6.46
CA LEU A 783 22.47 -20.23 6.56
C LEU A 783 22.91 -20.69 7.96
N LYS A 784 22.22 -21.67 8.52
CA LYS A 784 22.55 -22.26 9.83
C LYS A 784 23.96 -22.81 9.82
N ASN A 785 24.79 -22.39 10.79
CA ASN A 785 26.19 -22.83 10.90
C ASN A 785 26.31 -24.30 11.32
N HIS A 786 25.47 -24.75 12.26
CA HIS A 786 25.50 -26.08 12.82
C HIS A 786 24.14 -26.74 12.81
N TYR A 787 23.94 -27.72 11.95
CA TYR A 787 22.77 -28.59 11.94
C TYR A 787 22.86 -29.59 13.09
N SER A 788 21.75 -29.81 13.82
CA SER A 788 21.76 -30.83 14.86
C SER A 788 21.87 -32.24 14.27
N PRO A 789 22.39 -33.24 15.01
CA PRO A 789 22.43 -34.63 14.56
C PRO A 789 21.05 -35.19 14.17
N ASP A 790 20.00 -34.79 14.90
CA ASP A 790 18.62 -35.23 14.63
C ASP A 790 18.10 -34.63 13.34
N GLU A 791 18.26 -33.31 13.14
CA GLU A 791 17.92 -32.61 11.91
C GLU A 791 18.65 -33.22 10.71
N THR A 792 19.94 -33.46 10.83
CA THR A 792 20.76 -34.07 9.76
C THR A 792 20.25 -35.46 9.41
N ARG A 793 19.93 -36.30 10.41
CA ARG A 793 19.37 -37.62 10.18
C ARG A 793 18.04 -37.57 9.45
N GLU A 794 17.15 -36.65 9.82
CA GLU A 794 15.86 -36.51 9.16
C GLU A 794 16.03 -36.05 7.72
N ILE A 795 16.91 -35.08 7.42
CA ILE A 795 17.22 -34.63 6.05
C ILE A 795 17.73 -35.80 5.19
N LEU A 796 18.68 -36.59 5.70
CA LEU A 796 19.25 -37.72 4.99
C LEU A 796 18.24 -38.87 4.74
N LYS A 797 17.31 -39.10 5.64
CA LYS A 797 16.22 -40.07 5.50
C LYS A 797 15.36 -39.82 4.25
N TYR A 798 15.18 -38.53 3.89
CA TYR A 798 14.45 -38.13 2.67
C TYR A 798 15.37 -37.94 1.45
N ARG A 799 16.58 -38.51 1.48
CA ARG A 799 17.58 -38.45 0.40
C ARG A 799 17.99 -37.02 0.02
N LYS A 800 17.95 -36.12 0.98
CA LYS A 800 18.46 -34.75 0.85
C LYS A 800 19.80 -34.62 1.55
N GLN A 801 20.57 -33.60 1.22
CA GLN A 801 21.87 -33.30 1.77
C GLN A 801 21.88 -31.98 2.53
N VAL A 802 22.62 -31.95 3.62
CA VAL A 802 22.91 -30.68 4.32
C VAL A 802 23.97 -29.93 3.51
N PRO A 803 23.80 -28.68 3.19
CA PRO A 803 24.84 -27.87 2.54
C PRO A 803 26.04 -27.70 3.48
N THR A 804 27.24 -27.82 2.92
CA THR A 804 28.47 -27.52 3.67
C THR A 804 28.71 -26.03 3.69
N LEU A 805 28.97 -25.47 4.87
CA LEU A 805 29.27 -24.05 5.08
C LEU A 805 30.75 -23.88 5.46
N SER A 806 31.44 -22.92 4.90
CA SER A 806 32.80 -22.52 5.28
C SER A 806 33.10 -21.12 4.77
N PRO A 807 33.53 -20.18 5.64
CA PRO A 807 33.56 -20.23 7.11
C PRO A 807 32.19 -20.16 7.77
N SER A 808 32.11 -20.40 9.09
CA SER A 808 30.94 -20.08 9.91
C SER A 808 30.77 -18.57 9.98
N ILE A 809 29.52 -18.06 9.83
CA ILE A 809 29.25 -16.62 9.83
C ILE A 809 28.19 -16.27 10.87
N TYR A 810 28.46 -15.21 11.64
CA TYR A 810 27.49 -14.54 12.52
C TYR A 810 27.52 -13.04 12.25
N HIS A 811 26.37 -12.40 12.19
CA HIS A 811 26.29 -10.95 12.01
C HIS A 811 26.28 -10.21 13.35
N LEU A 812 27.11 -9.18 13.47
CA LEU A 812 26.94 -8.14 14.47
C LEU A 812 26.11 -7.01 13.85
N ILE A 813 24.84 -6.94 14.21
CA ILE A 813 23.86 -6.06 13.56
C ILE A 813 23.64 -4.82 14.41
N ASN A 814 23.71 -3.64 13.78
CA ASN A 814 23.33 -2.36 14.37
C ASN A 814 22.11 -1.82 13.62
N TRP A 815 20.96 -1.81 14.31
CA TRP A 815 19.71 -1.27 13.80
C TRP A 815 19.22 -0.15 14.74
N GLN A 816 19.11 1.07 14.23
CA GLN A 816 18.70 2.25 15.01
C GLN A 816 19.48 2.42 16.34
N GLY A 817 20.76 2.09 16.32
CA GLY A 817 21.62 2.18 17.48
C GLY A 817 21.60 0.98 18.45
N VAL A 818 20.70 0.01 18.25
CA VAL A 818 20.68 -1.24 19.04
C VAL A 818 21.58 -2.28 18.40
N GLN A 819 22.53 -2.81 19.15
CA GLN A 819 23.46 -3.84 18.67
C GLN A 819 23.05 -5.23 19.14
N PHE A 820 22.90 -6.14 18.17
CA PHE A 820 22.45 -7.51 18.45
C PHE A 820 23.06 -8.53 17.48
N THR A 821 22.90 -9.79 17.83
CA THR A 821 23.17 -10.94 16.98
C THR A 821 22.04 -11.97 17.06
N VAL A 822 21.98 -12.90 16.10
CA VAL A 822 20.95 -13.96 16.04
C VAL A 822 21.64 -15.32 15.98
N PHE A 823 21.26 -16.23 16.88
CA PHE A 823 21.67 -17.62 16.90
C PHE A 823 20.50 -18.53 16.51
N ASN A 824 20.81 -19.62 15.81
CA ASN A 824 19.83 -20.57 15.33
C ASN A 824 19.97 -21.91 16.05
N CYS A 825 19.13 -22.16 17.05
CA CYS A 825 18.93 -23.41 17.79
C CYS A 825 20.27 -24.08 18.22
N TYR A 826 20.69 -25.16 17.56
CA TYR A 826 21.87 -25.97 17.93
C TYR A 826 23.18 -25.17 17.97
N GLU A 827 23.27 -24.03 17.30
CA GLU A 827 24.44 -23.15 17.35
C GLU A 827 24.69 -22.62 18.77
N LEU A 828 23.65 -22.54 19.61
CA LEU A 828 23.79 -22.12 21.02
C LEU A 828 24.60 -23.10 21.87
N ALA A 829 24.77 -24.34 21.46
CA ALA A 829 25.59 -25.31 22.18
C ALA A 829 27.09 -24.98 22.08
N ASP A 830 27.52 -24.19 21.07
CA ASP A 830 28.90 -23.76 20.91
C ASP A 830 29.24 -22.57 21.81
N VAL A 831 29.96 -22.85 22.90
CA VAL A 831 30.38 -21.83 23.88
C VAL A 831 31.38 -20.82 23.31
N LEU A 832 32.28 -21.29 22.41
CA LEU A 832 33.29 -20.43 21.80
C LEU A 832 32.67 -19.39 20.88
N HIS A 833 31.72 -19.81 20.04
CA HIS A 833 31.00 -18.90 19.15
C HIS A 833 30.18 -17.85 19.94
N ARG A 834 29.50 -18.25 21.01
CA ARG A 834 28.77 -17.28 21.88
C ARG A 834 29.71 -16.25 22.50
N SER A 835 30.89 -16.67 22.97
CA SER A 835 31.85 -15.81 23.67
C SER A 835 32.40 -14.67 22.80
N LEU A 836 32.37 -14.80 21.47
CA LEU A 836 32.81 -13.79 20.51
C LEU A 836 32.02 -12.47 20.60
N PHE A 837 30.84 -12.49 21.21
CA PHE A 837 29.92 -11.34 21.32
C PHE A 837 29.99 -10.64 22.68
N LYS A 838 30.85 -11.11 23.60
CA LYS A 838 31.02 -10.48 24.90
C LYS A 838 31.38 -9.00 24.77
N SER A 839 30.72 -8.14 25.50
CA SER A 839 30.83 -6.67 25.48
C SER A 839 30.38 -5.98 24.19
N LYS A 840 30.04 -6.72 23.12
CA LYS A 840 29.75 -6.16 21.78
C LYS A 840 28.29 -5.95 21.50
N ILE A 841 27.37 -6.61 22.21
CA ILE A 841 25.93 -6.60 21.94
C ILE A 841 25.11 -6.12 23.14
N ASP A 842 23.93 -5.58 22.84
CA ASP A 842 22.89 -5.27 23.82
C ASP A 842 21.93 -6.43 23.99
N ILE A 843 21.61 -7.10 22.87
CA ILE A 843 20.66 -8.21 22.82
C ILE A 843 21.27 -9.39 22.04
N MET A 844 21.13 -10.59 22.59
CA MET A 844 21.26 -11.83 21.84
C MET A 844 19.89 -12.41 21.58
N PHE A 845 19.53 -12.56 20.30
CA PHE A 845 18.33 -13.26 19.89
C PHE A 845 18.63 -14.72 19.58
N ALA A 846 17.71 -15.61 19.95
CA ALA A 846 17.75 -17.01 19.60
C ALA A 846 16.40 -17.46 19.01
N ILE A 847 16.48 -18.15 17.88
CA ILE A 847 15.33 -18.80 17.25
C ILE A 847 15.51 -20.30 17.36
N GLU A 848 14.49 -21.02 17.84
CA GLU A 848 14.63 -22.41 18.23
C GLU A 848 13.45 -23.30 17.77
N TYR A 849 13.76 -24.55 17.46
CA TYR A 849 12.85 -25.67 17.36
C TYR A 849 13.42 -26.79 18.25
N ASN A 850 13.24 -26.67 19.55
CA ASN A 850 14.02 -27.43 20.52
C ASN A 850 13.16 -28.07 21.63
N LYS A 851 13.31 -29.38 21.76
CA LYS A 851 12.63 -30.19 22.80
C LYS A 851 13.32 -30.13 24.16
N ASP A 852 14.67 -29.98 24.18
CA ASP A 852 15.46 -29.99 25.43
C ASP A 852 15.49 -28.60 26.07
N THR A 853 14.32 -28.15 26.48
CA THR A 853 14.13 -26.81 27.07
C THR A 853 14.89 -26.62 28.37
N CYS A 854 15.13 -27.70 29.14
CA CYS A 854 15.88 -27.62 30.39
C CYS A 854 17.35 -27.31 30.15
N TYR A 855 18.01 -28.02 29.27
CA TYR A 855 19.39 -27.79 28.92
C TYR A 855 19.63 -26.39 28.32
N TYR A 856 18.76 -25.99 27.36
CA TYR A 856 18.87 -24.68 26.73
C TYR A 856 18.53 -23.53 27.70
N SER A 857 17.65 -23.76 28.67
CA SER A 857 17.41 -22.81 29.77
C SER A 857 18.71 -22.45 30.50
N ASN A 858 19.55 -23.44 30.79
CA ASN A 858 20.83 -23.21 31.46
C ASN A 858 21.82 -22.45 30.54
N ILE A 859 21.85 -22.76 29.26
CA ILE A 859 22.66 -22.04 28.27
C ILE A 859 22.26 -20.55 28.21
N VAL A 860 20.97 -20.28 28.13
CA VAL A 860 20.41 -18.92 28.04
C VAL A 860 20.76 -18.10 29.27
N GLU A 861 20.59 -18.70 30.48
CA GLU A 861 20.90 -18.02 31.73
C GLU A 861 22.40 -17.75 31.90
N ALA A 862 23.24 -18.73 31.56
CA ALA A 862 24.69 -18.56 31.58
C ALA A 862 25.12 -17.49 30.58
N THR A 863 24.67 -17.59 29.32
CA THR A 863 25.05 -16.65 28.26
C THR A 863 24.64 -15.20 28.57
N CYS A 864 23.43 -15.00 29.10
CA CYS A 864 22.94 -13.70 29.50
C CYS A 864 23.87 -13.01 30.52
N ARG A 865 24.40 -13.77 31.50
CA ARG A 865 25.34 -13.25 32.50
C ARG A 865 26.76 -13.14 31.99
N ASP A 866 27.25 -14.13 31.23
CA ASP A 866 28.64 -14.19 30.77
C ASP A 866 28.94 -13.12 29.71
N LEU A 867 27.96 -12.78 28.88
CA LEU A 867 28.03 -11.69 27.90
C LEU A 867 27.54 -10.35 28.45
N HIS A 868 26.80 -10.38 29.56
CA HIS A 868 26.13 -9.23 30.17
C HIS A 868 25.22 -8.46 29.19
N CYS A 869 24.30 -9.18 28.56
CA CYS A 869 23.34 -8.65 27.60
C CYS A 869 21.93 -9.18 27.88
N TYR A 870 20.91 -8.56 27.28
CA TYR A 870 19.59 -9.20 27.23
C TYR A 870 19.66 -10.43 26.35
N PHE A 871 18.92 -11.47 26.71
CA PHE A 871 18.77 -12.68 25.90
C PHE A 871 17.30 -12.92 25.63
N ILE A 872 16.92 -12.99 24.34
CA ILE A 872 15.54 -13.12 23.91
C ILE A 872 15.43 -14.36 23.01
N GLN A 873 14.65 -15.34 23.44
CA GLN A 873 14.53 -16.66 22.83
C GLN A 873 13.09 -16.89 22.39
N ALA A 874 12.89 -17.34 21.14
CA ALA A 874 11.62 -17.85 20.63
C ALA A 874 11.75 -19.31 20.25
N ASN A 875 10.93 -20.18 20.87
CA ASN A 875 10.81 -21.61 20.55
C ASN A 875 9.39 -21.91 20.06
N THR A 876 9.20 -23.00 19.34
CA THR A 876 7.87 -23.45 18.95
C THR A 876 6.96 -23.65 20.18
N SER A 877 5.69 -23.32 20.02
CA SER A 877 4.72 -23.47 21.13
C SER A 877 4.49 -24.92 21.57
N ASP A 878 4.83 -25.91 20.73
CA ASP A 878 4.78 -27.34 21.09
C ASP A 878 5.74 -27.70 22.25
N TYR A 879 6.88 -27.03 22.31
CA TYR A 879 7.88 -27.29 23.35
C TYR A 879 7.92 -26.16 24.39
N GLY A 880 7.49 -24.96 24.00
CA GLY A 880 7.48 -23.78 24.85
C GLY A 880 8.86 -23.26 25.22
N ASP A 881 8.93 -22.55 26.35
CA ASP A 881 10.14 -21.93 26.90
C ASP A 881 10.65 -20.70 26.13
N SER A 882 9.82 -20.06 25.31
CA SER A 882 10.14 -18.72 24.78
C SER A 882 10.25 -17.73 25.93
N ARG A 883 11.31 -16.91 25.95
CA ARG A 883 11.60 -16.07 27.12
C ARG A 883 12.39 -14.81 26.83
N LEU A 884 12.29 -13.86 27.78
CA LEU A 884 13.26 -12.78 27.98
C LEU A 884 14.09 -13.10 29.22
N SER A 885 15.42 -13.07 29.09
CA SER A 885 16.34 -13.11 30.22
C SER A 885 17.19 -11.84 30.29
N MET A 886 17.42 -11.35 31.50
CA MET A 886 18.17 -10.12 31.80
C MET A 886 19.35 -10.43 32.70
N PRO A 887 20.48 -9.72 32.64
CA PRO A 887 21.64 -9.95 33.50
C PRO A 887 21.38 -9.45 34.93
N LYS A 888 20.29 -9.95 35.57
CA LYS A 888 19.84 -9.64 36.92
C LYS A 888 20.04 -10.81 37.89
N ARG A 889 19.58 -10.66 39.13
CA ARG A 889 19.54 -11.74 40.13
C ARG A 889 18.62 -12.88 39.66
N SER A 890 18.89 -14.10 40.12
CA SER A 890 18.19 -15.30 39.64
C SER A 890 16.65 -15.21 39.70
N VAL A 891 16.10 -14.54 40.72
CA VAL A 891 14.66 -14.36 40.91
C VAL A 891 14.06 -13.38 39.89
N GLU A 892 14.85 -12.42 39.40
CA GLU A 892 14.42 -11.36 38.49
C GLU A 892 14.94 -11.57 37.05
N MET A 893 15.71 -12.65 36.85
CA MET A 893 16.46 -12.87 35.62
C MET A 893 15.55 -13.13 34.40
N THR A 894 14.44 -13.84 34.60
CA THR A 894 13.53 -14.24 33.53
C THR A 894 12.11 -13.69 33.80
N PRO A 895 11.88 -12.38 33.55
CA PRO A 895 10.59 -11.76 33.85
C PRO A 895 9.47 -12.22 32.91
N VAL A 896 9.82 -12.71 31.73
CA VAL A 896 8.87 -13.22 30.74
C VAL A 896 9.25 -14.64 30.35
N LYS A 897 8.31 -15.56 30.47
CA LYS A 897 8.44 -16.96 30.05
C LYS A 897 7.11 -17.49 29.53
N ILE A 898 7.09 -18.00 28.32
CA ILE A 898 5.93 -18.62 27.69
C ILE A 898 6.08 -20.14 27.77
N LYS A 899 5.11 -20.81 28.34
CA LYS A 899 5.11 -22.29 28.49
C LYS A 899 4.72 -23.01 27.20
N GLY A 900 4.31 -22.29 26.15
CA GLY A 900 3.75 -22.86 24.93
C GLY A 900 2.22 -22.96 24.97
N GLY A 901 1.65 -23.90 24.25
CA GLY A 901 0.21 -24.14 24.14
C GLY A 901 -0.32 -23.92 22.73
N ASP A 902 -1.62 -24.16 22.52
CA ASP A 902 -2.25 -24.17 21.21
C ASP A 902 -2.73 -22.80 20.71
N ASN A 903 -2.62 -21.75 21.54
CA ASN A 903 -3.04 -20.39 21.14
C ASN A 903 -1.93 -19.68 20.39
N ASP A 904 -2.17 -19.34 19.15
CA ASP A 904 -1.32 -18.48 18.35
C ASP A 904 -1.49 -17.03 18.85
N THR A 905 -0.44 -16.45 19.40
CA THR A 905 -0.47 -15.10 20.00
C THR A 905 0.94 -14.51 20.11
N ILE A 906 1.01 -13.25 20.53
CA ILE A 906 2.27 -12.60 20.90
C ILE A 906 2.25 -12.18 22.36
N ILE A 907 3.43 -12.16 22.98
CA ILE A 907 3.65 -11.52 24.28
C ILE A 907 4.63 -10.37 24.09
N THR A 908 4.23 -9.19 24.53
CA THR A 908 5.02 -7.96 24.35
C THR A 908 5.67 -7.52 25.65
N PHE A 909 6.88 -6.98 25.54
CA PHE A 909 7.62 -6.37 26.64
C PHE A 909 8.58 -5.31 26.11
N THR A 910 9.02 -4.43 26.98
CA THR A 910 9.99 -3.38 26.63
C THR A 910 11.36 -3.69 27.25
N VAL A 911 12.40 -3.57 26.43
CA VAL A 911 13.81 -3.73 26.83
C VAL A 911 14.45 -2.36 26.92
N ASP A 912 15.06 -2.02 28.05
CA ASP A 912 15.73 -0.73 28.27
C ASP A 912 17.22 -0.81 27.98
N ILE A 913 17.59 -0.43 26.76
CA ILE A 913 18.97 -0.44 26.25
C ILE A 913 19.82 0.61 26.98
N LYS A 914 19.21 1.79 27.25
CA LYS A 914 19.92 2.89 27.92
C LYS A 914 20.36 2.47 29.33
N SER A 915 19.46 1.97 30.13
CA SER A 915 19.76 1.54 31.52
C SER A 915 20.84 0.48 31.56
N LEU A 916 20.82 -0.50 30.64
CA LEU A 916 21.87 -1.50 30.55
C LEU A 916 23.23 -0.88 30.21
N ARG A 917 23.30 -0.02 29.21
CA ARG A 917 24.57 0.65 28.81
C ARG A 917 25.08 1.59 29.84
N ASP A 918 24.25 2.37 30.51
CA ASP A 918 24.62 3.29 31.58
C ASP A 918 25.23 2.54 32.79
N PHE A 919 24.65 1.36 33.11
CA PHE A 919 25.22 0.46 34.11
C PHE A 919 26.57 -0.11 33.67
N GLN A 920 26.69 -0.56 32.43
CA GLN A 920 27.91 -1.15 31.88
C GLN A 920 29.10 -0.17 31.76
N ARG A 921 28.84 1.14 31.65
CA ARG A 921 29.88 2.19 31.60
C ARG A 921 30.52 2.43 32.96
N GLN A 922 29.84 2.08 34.04
CA GLN A 922 30.36 2.26 35.38
C GLN A 922 31.49 1.24 35.64
N SER A 923 32.52 1.66 36.34
CA SER A 923 33.53 0.74 36.87
C SER A 923 32.86 -0.32 37.73
N THR A 924 33.30 -1.58 37.62
CA THR A 924 32.71 -2.71 38.33
C THR A 924 32.57 -2.47 39.86
N LEU A 925 33.42 -1.66 40.43
CA LEU A 925 33.38 -1.29 41.85
C LEU A 925 32.20 -0.40 42.22
N PHE A 926 31.69 0.39 41.27
CA PHE A 926 30.60 1.36 41.47
C PHE A 926 29.27 0.88 40.94
N GLN A 927 29.22 -0.30 40.32
CA GLN A 927 27.96 -0.87 39.78
C GLN A 927 27.00 -1.25 40.90
N ASN A 928 25.78 -0.69 40.88
CA ASN A 928 24.74 -0.99 41.87
C ASN A 928 24.11 -2.37 41.55
N LYS A 929 24.19 -3.31 42.50
CA LYS A 929 23.68 -4.68 42.37
C LYS A 929 22.15 -4.80 42.36
N GLU A 930 21.43 -3.73 42.66
CA GLU A 930 19.98 -3.72 42.59
C GLU A 930 19.45 -3.63 41.17
N ASP A 931 20.15 -2.92 40.27
CA ASP A 931 19.72 -2.74 38.88
C ASP A 931 20.10 -3.97 38.03
N PHE A 932 21.35 -4.31 37.97
CA PHE A 932 21.89 -5.46 37.24
C PHE A 932 22.96 -6.18 38.07
N LYS A 933 23.32 -7.39 37.65
CA LYS A 933 24.52 -8.04 38.17
C LYS A 933 25.78 -7.33 37.66
N ASN A 934 26.85 -7.37 38.42
CA ASN A 934 28.12 -6.80 37.96
C ASN A 934 28.58 -7.44 36.64
N THR A 935 29.21 -6.62 35.80
CA THR A 935 29.85 -7.10 34.59
C THR A 935 30.85 -8.21 34.87
N PRO A 936 30.89 -9.29 34.06
CA PRO A 936 31.76 -10.44 34.32
C PRO A 936 33.25 -10.08 34.07
N PRO A 937 34.21 -10.87 34.64
CA PRO A 937 35.64 -10.68 34.36
C PRO A 937 35.91 -10.67 32.84
N GLY A 938 36.80 -9.78 32.41
CA GLY A 938 37.16 -9.61 31.01
C GLY A 938 36.02 -8.94 30.17
N PHE A 939 35.10 -8.25 30.80
CA PHE A 939 34.16 -7.37 30.12
C PHE A 939 34.89 -6.06 29.71
N ASP A 940 34.77 -5.70 28.44
CA ASP A 940 35.39 -4.50 27.90
C ASP A 940 34.40 -3.33 27.95
N HIS A 941 34.63 -2.39 28.87
CA HIS A 941 33.80 -1.23 29.10
C HIS A 941 33.90 -0.19 27.96
N ASP A 942 35.03 -0.17 27.24
CA ASP A 942 35.26 0.80 26.14
C ASP A 942 34.39 0.45 24.93
N PHE A 943 34.13 -0.83 24.69
CA PHE A 943 33.17 -1.23 23.63
C PHE A 943 31.76 -0.70 23.84
N VAL A 944 31.35 -0.45 25.10
CA VAL A 944 30.00 0.09 25.37
C VAL A 944 29.85 1.49 24.77
N SER A 945 30.93 2.31 24.85
CA SER A 945 30.93 3.66 24.25
C SER A 945 30.92 3.62 22.73
N GLN A 946 31.52 2.60 22.10
CA GLN A 946 31.50 2.40 20.65
C GLN A 946 30.10 1.96 20.14
N ARG A 947 29.28 1.37 21.00
CA ARG A 947 27.87 0.98 20.65
C ARG A 947 26.94 2.19 20.50
N ASP A 948 27.28 3.35 21.03
CA ASP A 948 26.51 4.60 20.86
C ASP A 948 26.78 5.28 19.51
N SER A 949 27.89 4.96 18.86
CA SER A 949 28.16 5.46 17.52
C SER A 949 27.24 4.76 16.50
N ARG A 950 26.53 5.55 15.74
CA ARG A 950 25.65 5.11 14.65
C ARG A 950 26.39 4.40 13.53
#